data_e844ae37c84a723df149d301366acecf
#
_entry.id   e844ae37c84a723df149d301366acecf
#
_cell.length_a   1.000
_cell.length_b   1.000
_cell.length_c   1.000
_cell.angle_alpha   90.00
_cell.angle_beta   90.00
_cell.angle_gamma   90.00
#
_symmetry.space_group_name_H-M   'P 1'
#
loop_
_entity.id
_entity.type
_entity.pdbx_description
1 polymer ?
#
loop_
_entity_poly.entity_id
_entity_poly.type
_entity_poly.pdbx_seq_one_letter_code
_entity_poly.pdbx_strand_id
1 'polypeptide(L)'
;MTTFSEALADYTDDELRTLIFLRPDAFYPAPPSIASLATRLALPGSAGRALHQLSTPAIALLERLGDAGAEFDPFDASNESPATLTALRERALIYGPNNAVRVSPGVLSALPQGWRVADTAPDDVEELVAKLEPAERRILDTLALSGGQGTTKAAAPEADPNTPVATLIAKGLLVRANSTMVRLPRPVRDVLRGYPPRSFPMKEPVTPEVDQSDADKAAATQGLDAVRQLRQLITSLLQEPVSLNKDGSVGVRARTNLGKELGFDPALLITIGESAGLIGRGNVDDVDVLGATRDSLTWLDATLSDQWAILLAGWAASPWRLDTDAKLLSPEMRSPDTRANRLTVLRQAGEEQRLFFHSPLAASRISPPFIEATAQEAQFVGALDATPAASSPLKALLNNADISAATRALVPPPVDTLIAQADMTVLAPGPLEPEMGNFLEKIAELESPGIASVWRITDTSIRHGLASGLAADEIHAWLTDHVLGEVPQSITFLISDTARTHGSIRAGTAMSYIRSADPALITTAVEKLTGILRPLAPTVAVAQVPLPKLMDALRKAGLQPTAEDESGAQLNMAPEPALVPATPSHLPQQTSVSADQADQIIARLRSNTPADSTSAPTPTPTGNTLETLRAAARGKKQVTLGYVDKHGRGQTLTARPLSVSAGQVDVHIAATDAVVRIALPRITKVVMA
;
A
#
# COMPACT_ATOMS: atom_id res chain seq x y z
N MET A 1 42.67 -17.18 6.35
CA MET A 1 41.25 -16.86 6.75
C MET A 1 40.50 -16.35 5.53
N THR A 2 39.45 -17.03 5.13
CA THR A 2 38.67 -16.64 3.96
C THR A 2 38.00 -15.29 4.23
N THR A 3 38.19 -14.31 3.37
CA THR A 3 37.53 -13.00 3.43
C THR A 3 36.13 -13.10 2.86
N PHE A 4 35.26 -12.12 3.14
CA PHE A 4 33.90 -12.06 2.57
C PHE A 4 33.93 -12.04 1.03
N SER A 5 34.89 -11.31 0.43
CA SER A 5 35.04 -11.26 -1.03
C SER A 5 35.47 -12.59 -1.63
N GLU A 6 36.37 -13.30 -0.98
CA GLU A 6 36.78 -14.65 -1.40
C GLU A 6 35.61 -15.64 -1.28
N ALA A 7 34.88 -15.61 -0.17
CA ALA A 7 33.67 -16.44 -0.01
C ALA A 7 32.61 -16.20 -1.08
N LEU A 8 32.41 -14.95 -1.52
CA LEU A 8 31.51 -14.62 -2.62
C LEU A 8 32.05 -15.08 -3.99
N ALA A 9 33.37 -15.13 -4.17
CA ALA A 9 33.97 -15.63 -5.41
C ALA A 9 33.73 -17.14 -5.58
N ASP A 10 33.62 -17.87 -4.46
CA ASP A 10 33.32 -19.31 -4.43
C ASP A 10 31.83 -19.64 -4.69
N TYR A 11 30.91 -18.63 -4.74
CA TYR A 11 29.50 -18.87 -5.04
C TYR A 11 29.34 -19.45 -6.45
N THR A 12 28.51 -20.46 -6.58
CA THR A 12 28.05 -20.98 -7.88
C THR A 12 27.20 -19.95 -8.62
N ASP A 13 26.98 -20.16 -9.91
CA ASP A 13 26.12 -19.26 -10.70
C ASP A 13 24.67 -19.28 -10.20
N ASP A 14 24.19 -20.42 -9.70
CA ASP A 14 22.85 -20.54 -9.12
C ASP A 14 22.73 -19.78 -7.79
N GLU A 15 23.77 -19.83 -6.94
CA GLU A 15 23.83 -19.05 -5.71
C GLU A 15 23.90 -17.54 -6.00
N LEU A 16 24.67 -17.12 -7.00
CA LEU A 16 24.70 -15.73 -7.46
C LEU A 16 23.36 -15.29 -8.04
N ARG A 17 22.69 -16.16 -8.82
CA ARG A 17 21.34 -15.89 -9.35
C ARG A 17 20.33 -15.70 -8.22
N THR A 18 20.33 -16.58 -7.22
CA THR A 18 19.51 -16.46 -6.00
C THR A 18 19.79 -15.15 -5.27
N LEU A 19 21.06 -14.80 -5.10
CA LEU A 19 21.47 -13.56 -4.45
C LEU A 19 20.99 -12.31 -5.22
N ILE A 20 21.04 -12.31 -6.56
CA ILE A 20 20.53 -11.22 -7.41
C ILE A 20 19.05 -10.97 -7.15
N PHE A 21 18.24 -12.02 -7.10
CA PHE A 21 16.81 -11.89 -6.86
C PHE A 21 16.48 -11.47 -5.42
N LEU A 22 17.25 -11.94 -4.43
CA LEU A 22 17.04 -11.60 -3.03
C LEU A 22 17.63 -10.23 -2.63
N ARG A 23 18.63 -9.73 -3.36
CA ARG A 23 19.36 -8.48 -3.08
C ARG A 23 19.51 -7.61 -4.33
N PRO A 24 18.43 -7.29 -5.07
CA PRO A 24 18.52 -6.54 -6.33
C PRO A 24 19.19 -5.16 -6.15
N ASP A 25 19.10 -4.58 -4.96
CA ASP A 25 19.72 -3.31 -4.61
C ASP A 25 21.24 -3.28 -4.73
N ALA A 26 21.92 -4.41 -4.54
CA ALA A 26 23.37 -4.53 -4.68
C ALA A 26 23.81 -4.69 -6.16
N PHE A 27 22.88 -5.05 -7.05
CA PHE A 27 23.14 -5.36 -8.44
C PHE A 27 22.71 -4.25 -9.42
N TYR A 28 22.07 -3.19 -8.93
CA TYR A 28 21.71 -2.06 -9.80
C TYR A 28 22.42 -0.76 -9.36
N PRO A 29 23.20 -0.13 -10.26
CA PRO A 29 23.69 -0.64 -11.57
C PRO A 29 24.58 -1.87 -11.38
N ALA A 30 24.74 -2.72 -12.45
CA ALA A 30 25.49 -3.96 -12.36
C ALA A 30 26.92 -3.75 -11.80
N PRO A 31 27.34 -4.50 -10.77
CA PRO A 31 28.67 -4.35 -10.18
C PRO A 31 29.77 -4.80 -11.18
N PRO A 32 30.90 -4.09 -11.24
CA PRO A 32 31.96 -4.42 -12.19
C PRO A 32 32.78 -5.66 -11.78
N SER A 33 32.77 -6.07 -10.51
CA SER A 33 33.55 -7.22 -10.00
C SER A 33 32.94 -7.76 -8.70
N ILE A 34 33.37 -8.97 -8.29
CA ILE A 34 32.99 -9.59 -7.00
C ILE A 34 33.41 -8.69 -5.82
N ALA A 35 34.57 -8.06 -5.87
CA ALA A 35 35.02 -7.15 -4.81
C ALA A 35 34.09 -5.93 -4.69
N SER A 36 33.63 -5.38 -5.80
CA SER A 36 32.63 -4.28 -5.80
C SER A 36 31.28 -4.75 -5.28
N LEU A 37 30.84 -5.97 -5.64
CA LEU A 37 29.63 -6.58 -5.09
C LEU A 37 29.74 -6.75 -3.58
N ALA A 38 30.85 -7.30 -3.06
CA ALA A 38 31.10 -7.45 -1.63
C ALA A 38 30.98 -6.12 -0.88
N THR A 39 31.55 -5.05 -1.46
CA THR A 39 31.46 -3.70 -0.87
C THR A 39 30.03 -3.21 -0.80
N ARG A 40 29.21 -3.41 -1.84
CA ARG A 40 27.82 -3.00 -1.87
C ARG A 40 26.95 -3.80 -0.88
N LEU A 41 27.13 -5.12 -0.83
CA LEU A 41 26.45 -6.00 0.11
C LEU A 41 26.76 -5.65 1.57
N ALA A 42 27.97 -5.17 1.84
CA ALA A 42 28.43 -4.74 3.17
C ALA A 42 27.88 -3.36 3.61
N LEU A 43 27.21 -2.60 2.74
CA LEU A 43 26.60 -1.34 3.12
C LEU A 43 25.46 -1.58 4.12
N PRO A 44 25.40 -0.86 5.25
CA PRO A 44 24.35 -1.05 6.26
C PRO A 44 22.93 -0.89 5.69
N GLY A 45 22.72 0.03 4.75
CA GLY A 45 21.44 0.21 4.09
C GLY A 45 21.03 -0.96 3.20
N SER A 46 21.99 -1.63 2.55
CA SER A 46 21.75 -2.84 1.77
C SER A 46 21.50 -4.04 2.69
N ALA A 47 22.33 -4.23 3.72
CA ALA A 47 22.12 -5.26 4.73
C ALA A 47 20.75 -5.09 5.42
N GLY A 48 20.37 -3.86 5.79
CA GLY A 48 19.09 -3.55 6.40
C GLY A 48 17.88 -3.99 5.56
N ARG A 49 17.91 -3.78 4.24
CA ARG A 49 16.84 -4.25 3.33
C ARG A 49 16.73 -5.78 3.35
N ALA A 50 17.84 -6.51 3.37
CA ALA A 50 17.84 -7.97 3.46
C ALA A 50 17.31 -8.46 4.82
N LEU A 51 17.69 -7.79 5.91
CA LEU A 51 17.22 -8.13 7.26
C LEU A 51 15.70 -8.01 7.41
N HIS A 52 15.06 -7.06 6.72
CA HIS A 52 13.60 -6.89 6.75
C HIS A 52 12.81 -8.07 6.15
N GLN A 53 13.47 -8.96 5.41
CA GLN A 53 12.87 -10.14 4.77
C GLN A 53 13.18 -11.44 5.53
N LEU A 54 13.78 -11.36 6.73
CA LEU A 54 14.17 -12.52 7.52
C LEU A 54 13.14 -12.85 8.59
N SER A 55 13.03 -14.15 8.86
CA SER A 55 12.22 -14.67 9.97
C SER A 55 12.85 -14.39 11.33
N THR A 56 12.02 -14.46 12.39
CA THR A 56 12.47 -14.29 13.77
C THR A 56 13.63 -15.19 14.15
N PRO A 57 13.63 -16.50 13.85
CA PRO A 57 14.81 -17.36 14.13
C PRO A 57 16.09 -16.90 13.45
N ALA A 58 15.99 -16.38 12.23
CA ALA A 58 17.15 -15.91 11.49
C ALA A 58 17.73 -14.60 12.08
N ILE A 59 16.88 -13.67 12.50
CA ILE A 59 17.33 -12.46 13.21
C ILE A 59 17.91 -12.83 14.58
N ALA A 60 17.26 -13.72 15.35
CA ALA A 60 17.77 -14.19 16.65
C ALA A 60 19.14 -14.86 16.52
N LEU A 61 19.37 -15.63 15.46
CA LEU A 61 20.69 -16.21 15.19
C LEU A 61 21.73 -15.12 14.90
N LEU A 62 21.43 -14.12 14.08
CA LEU A 62 22.34 -12.99 13.83
C LEU A 62 22.65 -12.21 15.10
N GLU A 63 21.69 -12.01 16.01
CA GLU A 63 21.89 -11.39 17.31
C GLU A 63 22.86 -12.19 18.17
N ARG A 64 22.72 -13.53 18.23
CA ARG A 64 23.64 -14.43 18.96
C ARG A 64 25.03 -14.47 18.34
N LEU A 65 25.13 -14.54 17.02
CA LEU A 65 26.40 -14.46 16.30
C LEU A 65 27.13 -13.14 16.60
N GLY A 66 26.38 -12.04 16.69
CA GLY A 66 26.93 -10.74 17.10
C GLY A 66 27.47 -10.74 18.53
N ASP A 67 26.73 -11.31 19.48
CA ASP A 67 27.18 -11.44 20.87
C ASP A 67 28.42 -12.31 21.01
N ALA A 68 28.55 -13.35 20.17
CA ALA A 68 29.70 -14.22 20.12
C ALA A 68 30.93 -13.62 19.37
N GLY A 69 30.78 -12.42 18.79
CA GLY A 69 31.86 -11.77 18.04
C GLY A 69 32.14 -12.39 16.67
N ALA A 70 31.16 -13.04 16.06
CA ALA A 70 31.29 -13.77 14.80
C ALA A 70 31.60 -12.89 13.56
N GLU A 71 31.73 -11.57 13.72
CA GLU A 71 32.33 -10.69 12.70
C GLU A 71 33.84 -10.98 12.53
N PHE A 72 34.49 -11.43 13.60
CA PHE A 72 35.96 -11.60 13.65
C PHE A 72 36.37 -13.04 13.91
N ASP A 73 35.77 -13.69 14.90
CA ASP A 73 36.07 -15.04 15.32
C ASP A 73 35.00 -15.98 14.74
N PRO A 74 35.41 -17.12 14.11
CA PRO A 74 34.43 -18.03 13.56
C PRO A 74 33.59 -18.68 14.66
N PHE A 75 32.30 -18.83 14.42
CA PHE A 75 31.33 -19.44 15.32
C PHE A 75 30.89 -20.80 14.80
N ASP A 76 30.82 -21.81 15.67
CA ASP A 76 30.28 -23.12 15.32
C ASP A 76 28.76 -23.10 15.37
N ALA A 77 28.14 -23.06 14.20
CA ALA A 77 26.70 -23.08 14.00
C ALA A 77 26.14 -24.44 13.54
N SER A 78 26.90 -25.53 13.77
CA SER A 78 26.53 -26.88 13.32
C SER A 78 25.22 -27.39 13.93
N ASN A 79 24.82 -26.86 15.09
CA ASN A 79 23.58 -27.21 15.78
C ASN A 79 22.37 -26.29 15.41
N GLU A 80 22.61 -25.32 14.54
CA GLU A 80 21.54 -24.40 14.12
C GLU A 80 20.67 -24.99 13.02
N SER A 81 19.44 -24.49 12.89
CA SER A 81 18.51 -24.93 11.84
C SER A 81 19.10 -24.76 10.44
N PRO A 82 19.18 -25.83 9.63
CA PRO A 82 19.67 -25.74 8.25
C PRO A 82 18.90 -24.71 7.42
N ALA A 83 17.58 -24.61 7.57
CA ALA A 83 16.75 -23.63 6.86
C ALA A 83 17.14 -22.19 7.24
N THR A 84 17.42 -21.93 8.52
CA THR A 84 17.85 -20.62 9.00
C THR A 84 19.22 -20.25 8.42
N LEU A 85 20.19 -21.18 8.43
CA LEU A 85 21.52 -20.96 7.86
C LEU A 85 21.44 -20.71 6.34
N THR A 86 20.63 -21.48 5.63
CA THR A 86 20.42 -21.31 4.19
C THR A 86 19.84 -19.93 3.89
N ALA A 87 18.79 -19.50 4.58
CA ALA A 87 18.18 -18.20 4.37
C ALA A 87 19.15 -17.02 4.58
N LEU A 88 20.08 -17.15 5.52
CA LEU A 88 21.11 -16.15 5.77
C LEU A 88 22.22 -16.17 4.70
N ARG A 89 22.63 -17.36 4.22
CA ARG A 89 23.65 -17.51 3.16
C ARG A 89 23.17 -17.03 1.81
N GLU A 90 21.96 -17.39 1.40
CA GLU A 90 21.36 -16.95 0.14
C GLU A 90 21.31 -15.42 0.01
N ARG A 91 21.29 -14.72 1.15
CA ARG A 91 21.34 -13.26 1.21
C ARG A 91 22.74 -12.70 1.49
N ALA A 92 23.75 -13.56 1.52
CA ALA A 92 25.13 -13.20 1.84
C ALA A 92 25.27 -12.43 3.17
N LEU A 93 24.46 -12.75 4.19
CA LEU A 93 24.52 -12.14 5.52
C LEU A 93 25.47 -12.87 6.46
N ILE A 94 25.75 -14.14 6.16
CA ILE A 94 26.78 -14.97 6.78
C ILE A 94 27.61 -15.70 5.69
N TYR A 95 28.81 -16.09 6.02
CA TYR A 95 29.69 -16.87 5.14
C TYR A 95 30.52 -17.87 5.92
N GLY A 96 31.15 -18.80 5.22
CA GLY A 96 31.93 -19.88 5.81
C GLY A 96 31.14 -21.18 6.06
N PRO A 97 31.82 -22.30 6.38
CA PRO A 97 31.18 -23.58 6.68
C PRO A 97 30.42 -23.53 8.02
N ASN A 98 29.52 -24.51 8.29
CA ASN A 98 28.69 -24.51 9.49
C ASN A 98 29.48 -24.52 10.81
N ASN A 99 30.63 -25.16 10.81
CA ASN A 99 31.53 -25.20 11.98
C ASN A 99 32.42 -23.94 12.14
N ALA A 100 32.36 -23.01 11.20
CA ALA A 100 33.18 -21.78 11.22
C ALA A 100 32.46 -20.61 10.52
N VAL A 101 31.21 -20.34 10.90
CA VAL A 101 30.39 -19.26 10.35
C VAL A 101 30.88 -17.90 10.80
N ARG A 102 30.89 -16.94 9.89
CA ARG A 102 31.14 -15.52 10.16
C ARG A 102 29.99 -14.65 9.67
N VAL A 103 29.73 -13.55 10.37
CA VAL A 103 28.77 -12.52 9.94
C VAL A 103 29.42 -11.60 8.91
N SER A 104 28.74 -11.35 7.83
CA SER A 104 29.20 -10.45 6.77
C SER A 104 29.32 -9.01 7.29
N PRO A 105 30.30 -8.23 6.78
CA PRO A 105 30.47 -6.85 7.21
C PRO A 105 29.22 -6.01 7.05
N GLY A 106 28.96 -5.10 7.99
CA GLY A 106 27.82 -4.17 7.97
C GLY A 106 26.48 -4.75 8.47
N VAL A 107 26.35 -6.07 8.61
CA VAL A 107 25.08 -6.73 9.02
C VAL A 107 24.71 -6.38 10.46
N LEU A 108 25.63 -6.51 11.40
CA LEU A 108 25.33 -6.24 12.81
C LEU A 108 25.04 -4.76 13.08
N SER A 109 25.62 -3.85 12.29
CA SER A 109 25.32 -2.42 12.39
C SER A 109 23.93 -2.06 11.84
N ALA A 110 23.37 -2.91 10.99
CA ALA A 110 22.02 -2.74 10.43
C ALA A 110 20.90 -3.33 11.33
N LEU A 111 21.25 -4.16 12.33
CA LEU A 111 20.29 -4.66 13.32
C LEU A 111 19.81 -3.53 14.25
N PRO A 112 18.57 -3.61 14.77
CA PRO A 112 18.10 -2.69 15.80
C PRO A 112 19.02 -2.72 17.04
N GLN A 113 19.41 -1.56 17.55
CA GLN A 113 20.27 -1.46 18.72
C GLN A 113 19.45 -1.37 20.03
N GLY A 114 18.22 -0.84 19.97
CA GLY A 114 17.40 -0.55 21.14
C GLY A 114 16.49 -1.70 21.61
N TRP A 115 16.42 -2.80 20.88
CA TRP A 115 15.60 -3.97 21.19
C TRP A 115 16.08 -5.19 20.39
N ARG A 116 15.71 -6.39 20.83
CA ARG A 116 16.02 -7.66 20.16
C ARG A 116 14.77 -8.52 20.01
N VAL A 117 14.77 -9.41 19.03
CA VAL A 117 13.66 -10.36 18.84
C VAL A 117 13.58 -11.39 19.97
N ALA A 118 14.70 -11.69 20.60
CA ALA A 118 14.79 -12.62 21.71
C ALA A 118 14.47 -11.98 23.08
N ASP A 119 14.25 -10.65 23.16
CA ASP A 119 13.87 -9.98 24.41
C ASP A 119 12.46 -10.37 24.81
N THR A 120 12.29 -10.86 26.03
CA THR A 120 11.03 -11.24 26.64
C THR A 120 10.64 -10.25 27.73
N ALA A 121 9.37 -10.27 28.13
CA ALA A 121 8.88 -9.57 29.30
C ALA A 121 8.15 -10.58 30.23
N PRO A 122 7.93 -10.24 31.51
CA PRO A 122 7.07 -11.02 32.40
C PRO A 122 5.65 -11.14 31.86
N ASP A 123 4.95 -12.23 32.18
CA ASP A 123 3.56 -12.45 31.74
C ASP A 123 2.59 -11.38 32.29
N ASP A 124 2.90 -10.82 33.47
CA ASP A 124 2.15 -9.77 34.15
C ASP A 124 2.65 -8.35 33.86
N VAL A 125 3.31 -8.15 32.70
CA VAL A 125 3.94 -6.87 32.34
C VAL A 125 2.99 -5.68 32.40
N GLU A 126 1.73 -5.84 32.03
CA GLU A 126 0.72 -4.76 32.09
C GLU A 126 0.46 -4.33 33.55
N GLU A 127 0.34 -5.27 34.45
CA GLU A 127 0.15 -5.00 35.86
C GLU A 127 1.40 -4.37 36.50
N LEU A 128 2.58 -4.87 36.16
CA LEU A 128 3.85 -4.32 36.62
C LEU A 128 4.06 -2.87 36.12
N VAL A 129 3.74 -2.58 34.89
CA VAL A 129 3.82 -1.22 34.33
C VAL A 129 2.81 -0.26 34.95
N ALA A 130 1.61 -0.75 35.32
CA ALA A 130 0.59 0.04 36.00
C ALA A 130 0.98 0.40 37.45
N LYS A 131 1.79 -0.43 38.12
CA LYS A 131 2.23 -0.26 39.50
C LYS A 131 3.60 0.41 39.68
N LEU A 132 4.17 0.98 38.58
CA LEU A 132 5.50 1.61 38.63
C LEU A 132 5.50 2.87 39.47
N GLU A 133 6.58 3.05 40.23
CA GLU A 133 6.88 4.32 40.88
C GLU A 133 7.15 5.41 39.85
N PRO A 134 6.86 6.70 40.16
CA PRO A 134 7.03 7.81 39.21
C PRO A 134 8.45 7.94 38.65
N ALA A 135 9.49 7.55 39.38
CA ALA A 135 10.88 7.56 38.91
C ALA A 135 11.15 6.44 37.92
N GLU A 136 10.66 5.24 38.19
CA GLU A 136 10.76 4.07 37.30
C GLU A 136 10.02 4.31 36.00
N ARG A 137 8.78 4.84 36.07
CA ARG A 137 7.96 5.16 34.91
C ARG A 137 8.63 6.17 33.97
N ARG A 138 9.20 7.25 34.50
CA ARG A 138 9.91 8.26 33.69
C ARG A 138 11.09 7.68 32.93
N ILE A 139 11.83 6.73 33.52
CA ILE A 139 12.94 6.04 32.84
C ILE A 139 12.43 5.26 31.64
N LEU A 140 11.39 4.44 31.82
CA LEU A 140 10.83 3.64 30.74
C LEU A 140 10.21 4.51 29.63
N ASP A 141 9.47 5.58 29.97
CA ASP A 141 8.89 6.50 29.00
C ASP A 141 9.99 7.21 28.19
N THR A 142 11.08 7.64 28.86
CA THR A 142 12.23 8.24 28.17
C THR A 142 12.88 7.26 27.19
N LEU A 143 13.08 6.01 27.59
CA LEU A 143 13.63 4.97 26.74
C LEU A 143 12.69 4.63 25.57
N ALA A 144 11.38 4.58 25.82
CA ALA A 144 10.39 4.32 24.78
C ALA A 144 10.40 5.39 23.66
N LEU A 145 10.68 6.65 24.03
CA LEU A 145 10.81 7.77 23.10
C LEU A 145 12.18 7.86 22.43
N SER A 146 13.25 7.46 23.12
CA SER A 146 14.65 7.58 22.65
C SER A 146 15.21 6.35 21.93
N GLY A 147 14.36 5.47 21.42
CA GLY A 147 14.78 4.29 20.64
C GLY A 147 14.99 3.02 21.45
N GLY A 148 14.69 3.02 22.74
CA GLY A 148 14.69 1.81 23.59
C GLY A 148 16.04 1.44 24.21
N GLN A 149 17.07 2.31 24.11
CA GLN A 149 18.39 2.06 24.67
C GLN A 149 18.86 3.25 25.51
N GLY A 150 19.51 2.98 26.64
CA GLY A 150 20.06 4.00 27.53
C GLY A 150 21.41 3.63 28.12
N THR A 151 22.25 4.62 28.34
CA THR A 151 23.55 4.45 29.01
C THR A 151 23.45 4.91 30.45
N THR A 152 23.84 4.06 31.38
CA THR A 152 23.84 4.35 32.82
C THR A 152 24.83 3.49 33.58
N LYS A 153 25.48 4.05 34.59
CA LYS A 153 26.35 3.30 35.51
C LYS A 153 25.56 2.31 36.37
N ALA A 154 24.27 2.55 36.60
CA ALA A 154 23.37 1.63 37.32
C ALA A 154 23.04 0.34 36.57
N ALA A 155 23.53 0.20 35.33
CA ALA A 155 23.46 -1.08 34.59
C ALA A 155 24.53 -2.08 35.04
N ALA A 156 25.57 -1.66 35.76
CA ALA A 156 26.64 -2.56 36.21
C ALA A 156 26.08 -3.64 37.17
N PRO A 157 26.61 -4.89 37.10
CA PRO A 157 26.17 -5.97 37.99
C PRO A 157 26.35 -5.63 39.48
N GLU A 158 27.38 -4.89 39.82
CA GLU A 158 27.76 -4.42 41.15
C GLU A 158 27.08 -3.12 41.56
N ALA A 159 26.19 -2.54 40.74
CA ALA A 159 25.47 -1.32 41.12
C ALA A 159 24.52 -1.52 42.28
N ASP A 160 24.24 -0.44 43.00
CA ASP A 160 23.28 -0.47 44.15
C ASP A 160 21.91 -1.02 43.66
N PRO A 161 21.44 -2.15 44.26
CA PRO A 161 20.20 -2.80 43.89
C PRO A 161 18.95 -1.94 44.10
N ASN A 162 19.02 -0.89 44.94
CA ASN A 162 17.90 0.01 45.27
C ASN A 162 17.74 1.13 44.21
N THR A 163 18.59 1.20 43.18
CA THR A 163 18.41 2.18 42.11
C THR A 163 17.19 1.83 41.26
N PRO A 164 16.42 2.81 40.73
CA PRO A 164 15.27 2.54 39.88
C PRO A 164 15.62 1.65 38.65
N VAL A 165 16.83 1.82 38.10
CA VAL A 165 17.29 0.98 36.96
C VAL A 165 17.51 -0.47 37.40
N ALA A 166 18.16 -0.70 38.54
CA ALA A 166 18.39 -2.07 39.06
C ALA A 166 17.06 -2.76 39.41
N THR A 167 16.11 -2.03 40.00
CA THR A 167 14.76 -2.52 40.27
C THR A 167 14.01 -2.87 39.01
N LEU A 168 14.08 -2.06 37.96
CA LEU A 168 13.46 -2.33 36.65
C LEU A 168 14.07 -3.57 35.97
N ILE A 169 15.38 -3.77 36.11
CA ILE A 169 16.07 -4.98 35.62
C ILE A 169 15.59 -6.20 36.41
N ALA A 170 15.51 -6.10 37.74
CA ALA A 170 15.02 -7.19 38.58
C ALA A 170 13.54 -7.57 38.31
N LYS A 171 12.71 -6.57 37.96
CA LYS A 171 11.32 -6.78 37.53
C LYS A 171 11.20 -7.31 36.11
N GLY A 172 12.32 -7.47 35.34
CA GLY A 172 12.30 -7.90 33.93
C GLY A 172 11.75 -6.86 32.96
N LEU A 173 11.60 -5.60 33.41
CA LEU A 173 11.10 -4.50 32.56
C LEU A 173 12.22 -3.79 31.79
N LEU A 174 13.49 -4.03 32.18
CA LEU A 174 14.70 -3.66 31.43
C LEU A 174 15.64 -4.85 31.33
N VAL A 175 16.36 -4.94 30.22
CA VAL A 175 17.42 -5.93 30.01
C VAL A 175 18.78 -5.23 30.07
N ARG A 176 19.73 -5.82 30.80
CA ARG A 176 21.11 -5.37 30.83
C ARG A 176 21.79 -5.76 29.50
N ALA A 177 22.14 -4.78 28.68
CA ALA A 177 22.87 -5.03 27.45
C ALA A 177 24.38 -5.20 27.68
N ASN A 178 24.96 -4.42 28.62
CA ASN A 178 26.31 -4.55 29.13
C ASN A 178 26.45 -3.80 30.48
N SER A 179 27.66 -3.64 31.01
CA SER A 179 27.92 -2.97 32.28
C SER A 179 27.50 -1.49 32.35
N THR A 180 27.23 -0.86 31.21
CA THR A 180 26.86 0.57 31.12
C THR A 180 25.61 0.83 30.31
N MET A 181 24.99 -0.20 29.74
CA MET A 181 23.85 -0.05 28.84
C MET A 181 22.68 -0.93 29.25
N VAL A 182 21.50 -0.36 29.17
CA VAL A 182 20.22 -1.06 29.32
C VAL A 182 19.40 -0.96 28.04
N ARG A 183 18.53 -1.93 27.86
CA ARG A 183 17.62 -2.02 26.71
C ARG A 183 16.20 -2.26 27.18
N LEU A 184 15.23 -1.57 26.56
CA LEU A 184 13.82 -1.73 26.82
C LEU A 184 13.25 -2.84 25.92
N PRO A 185 12.80 -3.98 26.49
CA PRO A 185 12.17 -5.05 25.73
C PRO A 185 10.97 -4.55 24.90
N ARG A 186 10.77 -5.14 23.75
CA ARG A 186 9.65 -4.77 22.86
C ARG A 186 8.28 -4.91 23.53
N PRO A 187 7.96 -6.01 24.22
CA PRO A 187 6.65 -6.14 24.88
C PRO A 187 6.39 -5.05 25.93
N VAL A 188 7.40 -4.68 26.72
CA VAL A 188 7.29 -3.55 27.67
C VAL A 188 7.00 -2.24 26.97
N ARG A 189 7.67 -1.98 25.85
CA ARG A 189 7.45 -0.76 25.06
C ARG A 189 6.05 -0.71 24.45
N ASP A 190 5.49 -1.85 24.01
CA ASP A 190 4.14 -1.92 23.49
C ASP A 190 3.12 -1.51 24.57
N VAL A 191 3.25 -2.05 25.79
CA VAL A 191 2.39 -1.69 26.93
C VAL A 191 2.50 -0.20 27.29
N LEU A 192 3.71 0.37 27.27
CA LEU A 192 3.91 1.81 27.52
C LEU A 192 3.21 2.69 26.49
N ARG A 193 2.98 2.18 25.28
CA ARG A 193 2.27 2.84 24.17
C ARG A 193 0.78 2.54 24.13
N GLY A 194 0.26 1.77 25.10
CA GLY A 194 -1.15 1.40 25.18
C GLY A 194 -1.54 0.23 24.27
N TYR A 195 -0.58 -0.54 23.79
CA TYR A 195 -0.84 -1.75 23.03
C TYR A 195 -0.63 -3.00 23.87
N PRO A 196 -1.29 -4.13 23.54
CA PRO A 196 -0.99 -5.42 24.15
C PRO A 196 0.49 -5.79 23.98
N PRO A 197 1.11 -6.49 24.96
CA PRO A 197 2.47 -6.95 24.83
C PRO A 197 2.60 -7.98 23.71
N ARG A 198 3.47 -7.72 22.74
CA ARG A 198 3.69 -8.59 21.58
C ARG A 198 5.08 -9.21 21.64
N SER A 199 5.13 -10.53 21.56
CA SER A 199 6.36 -11.32 21.45
C SER A 199 6.61 -11.75 20.02
N PHE A 200 7.88 -12.04 19.69
CA PHE A 200 8.25 -12.61 18.41
C PHE A 200 8.22 -14.14 18.46
N PRO A 201 7.37 -14.83 17.68
CA PRO A 201 7.31 -16.28 17.67
C PRO A 201 8.62 -16.87 17.15
N MET A 202 9.21 -17.82 17.90
CA MET A 202 10.41 -18.56 17.49
C MET A 202 10.07 -19.80 16.64
N LYS A 203 8.81 -20.23 16.64
CA LYS A 203 8.28 -21.30 15.81
C LYS A 203 7.26 -20.71 14.86
N GLU A 204 7.21 -21.25 13.64
CA GLU A 204 6.23 -20.83 12.65
C GLU A 204 4.81 -21.11 13.16
N PRO A 205 3.93 -20.10 13.17
CA PRO A 205 2.53 -20.29 13.52
C PRO A 205 1.86 -21.24 12.53
N VAL A 206 0.99 -22.12 13.04
CA VAL A 206 0.26 -23.07 12.21
C VAL A 206 -0.72 -22.29 11.32
N THR A 207 -0.62 -22.51 10.02
CA THR A 207 -1.58 -21.97 9.05
C THR A 207 -2.73 -22.97 8.93
N PRO A 208 -3.99 -22.54 9.09
CA PRO A 208 -5.13 -23.37 8.76
C PRO A 208 -5.06 -23.80 7.29
N GLU A 209 -5.38 -25.06 7.01
CA GLU A 209 -5.55 -25.52 5.62
C GLU A 209 -6.87 -24.95 5.10
N VAL A 210 -6.80 -24.15 4.04
CA VAL A 210 -7.96 -23.49 3.43
C VAL A 210 -8.10 -23.97 2.00
N ASP A 211 -9.31 -24.32 1.60
CA ASP A 211 -9.63 -24.60 0.20
C ASP A 211 -9.51 -23.31 -0.62
N GLN A 212 -8.57 -23.28 -1.56
CA GLN A 212 -8.34 -22.12 -2.42
C GLN A 212 -9.56 -21.76 -3.26
N SER A 213 -10.34 -22.74 -3.69
CA SER A 213 -11.56 -22.51 -4.47
C SER A 213 -12.61 -21.75 -3.67
N ASP A 214 -12.75 -22.06 -2.39
CA ASP A 214 -13.72 -21.39 -1.52
C ASP A 214 -13.25 -19.99 -1.13
N ALA A 215 -11.96 -19.81 -0.87
CA ALA A 215 -11.36 -18.49 -0.66
C ALA A 215 -11.54 -17.61 -1.91
N ASP A 216 -11.32 -18.13 -3.10
CA ASP A 216 -11.47 -17.41 -4.36
C ASP A 216 -12.92 -17.02 -4.65
N LYS A 217 -13.91 -17.91 -4.36
CA LYS A 217 -15.34 -17.58 -4.50
C LYS A 217 -15.77 -16.47 -3.54
N ALA A 218 -15.35 -16.56 -2.27
CA ALA A 218 -15.63 -15.52 -1.28
C ALA A 218 -15.00 -14.18 -1.70
N ALA A 219 -13.75 -14.19 -2.15
CA ALA A 219 -13.04 -13.03 -2.63
C ALA A 219 -13.72 -12.39 -3.85
N ALA A 220 -14.16 -13.19 -4.82
CA ALA A 220 -14.88 -12.71 -6.00
C ALA A 220 -16.19 -12.01 -5.60
N THR A 221 -16.93 -12.57 -4.64
CA THR A 221 -18.18 -11.97 -4.15
C THR A 221 -17.92 -10.58 -3.56
N GLN A 222 -16.93 -10.45 -2.67
CA GLN A 222 -16.58 -9.18 -2.02
C GLN A 222 -15.98 -8.18 -3.03
N GLY A 223 -15.07 -8.65 -3.88
CA GLY A 223 -14.42 -7.80 -4.88
C GLY A 223 -15.40 -7.21 -5.90
N LEU A 224 -16.38 -7.99 -6.36
CA LEU A 224 -17.43 -7.50 -7.27
C LEU A 224 -18.41 -6.55 -6.58
N ASP A 225 -18.69 -6.74 -5.29
CA ASP A 225 -19.47 -5.75 -4.54
C ASP A 225 -18.69 -4.43 -4.36
N ALA A 226 -17.39 -4.49 -4.09
CA ALA A 226 -16.54 -3.31 -4.04
C ALA A 226 -16.49 -2.58 -5.42
N VAL A 227 -16.41 -3.31 -6.53
CA VAL A 227 -16.51 -2.76 -7.89
C VAL A 227 -17.83 -2.04 -8.09
N ARG A 228 -18.95 -2.66 -7.72
CA ARG A 228 -20.29 -2.06 -7.80
C ARG A 228 -20.36 -0.74 -7.01
N GLN A 229 -19.87 -0.73 -5.77
CA GLN A 229 -19.86 0.47 -4.93
C GLN A 229 -18.97 1.57 -5.53
N LEU A 230 -17.81 1.21 -6.10
CA LEU A 230 -16.95 2.19 -6.77
C LEU A 230 -17.60 2.75 -8.04
N ARG A 231 -18.32 1.93 -8.82
CA ARG A 231 -19.14 2.41 -9.96
C ARG A 231 -20.16 3.44 -9.52
N GLN A 232 -20.91 3.15 -8.45
CA GLN A 232 -21.89 4.10 -7.89
C GLN A 232 -21.25 5.41 -7.45
N LEU A 233 -20.12 5.34 -6.75
CA LEU A 233 -19.37 6.52 -6.34
C LEU A 233 -18.92 7.36 -7.55
N ILE A 234 -18.33 6.74 -8.55
CA ILE A 234 -17.86 7.43 -9.77
C ILE A 234 -19.06 8.06 -10.51
N THR A 235 -20.16 7.34 -10.64
CA THR A 235 -21.38 7.87 -11.30
C THR A 235 -21.94 9.08 -10.56
N SER A 236 -21.99 9.06 -9.23
CA SER A 236 -22.37 10.22 -8.42
C SER A 236 -21.42 11.41 -8.64
N LEU A 237 -20.10 11.16 -8.65
CA LEU A 237 -19.08 12.20 -8.90
C LEU A 237 -19.12 12.78 -10.33
N LEU A 238 -19.57 12.01 -11.31
CA LEU A 238 -19.79 12.50 -12.68
C LEU A 238 -20.99 13.46 -12.76
N GLN A 239 -21.99 13.27 -11.89
CA GLN A 239 -23.17 14.12 -11.82
C GLN A 239 -22.90 15.38 -10.98
N GLU A 240 -22.31 15.21 -9.80
CA GLU A 240 -22.02 16.30 -8.86
C GLU A 240 -20.66 16.08 -8.17
N PRO A 241 -19.60 16.81 -8.58
CA PRO A 241 -18.32 16.77 -7.90
C PRO A 241 -18.41 17.28 -6.45
N VAL A 242 -17.61 16.71 -5.56
CA VAL A 242 -17.60 17.03 -4.12
C VAL A 242 -16.63 18.16 -3.82
N SER A 243 -17.10 19.25 -3.21
CA SER A 243 -16.24 20.38 -2.80
C SER A 243 -15.19 19.98 -1.76
N LEU A 244 -13.94 20.40 -1.95
CA LEU A 244 -12.82 20.16 -1.06
C LEU A 244 -12.62 21.32 -0.07
N ASN A 245 -11.98 21.03 1.05
CA ASN A 245 -11.47 22.04 1.96
C ASN A 245 -10.25 22.76 1.33
N LYS A 246 -9.86 23.90 1.87
CA LYS A 246 -8.68 24.67 1.42
C LYS A 246 -7.35 23.90 1.49
N ASP A 247 -7.27 22.88 2.34
CA ASP A 247 -6.12 21.97 2.48
C ASP A 247 -6.16 20.79 1.49
N GLY A 248 -7.17 20.76 0.60
CA GLY A 248 -7.38 19.69 -0.37
C GLY A 248 -7.99 18.41 0.22
N SER A 249 -8.39 18.42 1.49
CA SER A 249 -9.07 17.30 2.15
C SER A 249 -10.57 17.30 1.88
N VAL A 250 -11.18 16.11 1.99
CA VAL A 250 -12.65 15.96 1.97
C VAL A 250 -13.21 16.30 3.35
N GLY A 251 -14.16 17.25 3.41
CA GLY A 251 -14.81 17.64 4.66
C GLY A 251 -15.68 16.52 5.24
N VAL A 252 -15.77 16.43 6.58
CA VAL A 252 -16.60 15.42 7.26
C VAL A 252 -18.06 15.50 6.81
N ARG A 253 -18.61 16.71 6.67
CA ARG A 253 -20.00 16.91 6.20
C ARG A 253 -20.18 16.43 4.77
N ALA A 254 -19.23 16.72 3.88
CA ALA A 254 -19.28 16.29 2.48
C ALA A 254 -19.25 14.76 2.38
N ARG A 255 -18.33 14.09 3.11
CA ARG A 255 -18.26 12.63 3.20
C ARG A 255 -19.57 12.03 3.74
N THR A 256 -20.14 12.62 4.81
CA THR A 256 -21.38 12.13 5.40
C THR A 256 -22.58 12.27 4.45
N ASN A 257 -22.68 13.37 3.70
CA ASN A 257 -23.74 13.57 2.73
C ASN A 257 -23.64 12.58 1.57
N LEU A 258 -22.43 12.45 1.01
CA LEU A 258 -22.15 11.47 -0.05
C LEU A 258 -22.43 10.04 0.42
N GLY A 259 -22.04 9.69 1.65
CA GLY A 259 -22.33 8.37 2.23
C GLY A 259 -23.83 8.11 2.44
N LYS A 260 -24.64 9.15 2.76
CA LYS A 260 -26.11 9.01 2.83
C LYS A 260 -26.75 8.79 1.47
N GLU A 261 -26.25 9.45 0.45
CA GLU A 261 -26.69 9.29 -0.93
C GLU A 261 -26.39 7.88 -1.45
N LEU A 262 -25.15 7.42 -1.24
CA LEU A 262 -24.68 6.13 -1.73
C LEU A 262 -25.18 4.92 -0.89
N GLY A 263 -25.56 5.14 0.37
CA GLY A 263 -25.96 4.08 1.31
C GLY A 263 -24.77 3.34 1.96
N PHE A 264 -23.52 3.80 1.77
CA PHE A 264 -22.31 3.24 2.37
C PHE A 264 -21.26 4.34 2.62
N ASP A 265 -20.22 4.03 3.43
CA ASP A 265 -19.12 4.98 3.65
C ASP A 265 -18.15 4.97 2.45
N PRO A 266 -18.00 6.09 1.72
CA PRO A 266 -17.18 6.15 0.53
C PRO A 266 -15.66 6.28 0.79
N ALA A 267 -15.20 6.41 2.04
CA ALA A 267 -13.84 6.80 2.37
C ALA A 267 -12.78 5.89 1.75
N LEU A 268 -12.91 4.56 1.90
CA LEU A 268 -11.96 3.61 1.32
C LEU A 268 -11.96 3.69 -0.21
N LEU A 269 -13.14 3.73 -0.82
CA LEU A 269 -13.28 3.77 -2.28
C LEU A 269 -12.77 5.08 -2.89
N ILE A 270 -12.90 6.21 -2.18
CA ILE A 270 -12.28 7.49 -2.58
C ILE A 270 -10.75 7.34 -2.61
N THR A 271 -10.14 6.73 -1.58
CA THR A 271 -8.68 6.53 -1.55
C THR A 271 -8.19 5.55 -2.63
N ILE A 272 -8.98 4.52 -2.92
CA ILE A 272 -8.71 3.57 -4.00
C ILE A 272 -8.84 4.25 -5.36
N GLY A 273 -9.95 4.95 -5.61
CA GLY A 273 -10.21 5.62 -6.87
C GLY A 273 -9.18 6.70 -7.18
N GLU A 274 -8.75 7.48 -6.17
CA GLU A 274 -7.67 8.48 -6.32
C GLU A 274 -6.34 7.80 -6.66
N SER A 275 -6.02 6.69 -6.00
CA SER A 275 -4.78 5.95 -6.23
C SER A 275 -4.78 5.18 -7.56
N ALA A 276 -5.94 4.77 -8.06
CA ALA A 276 -6.12 4.14 -9.37
C ALA A 276 -6.21 5.17 -10.52
N GLY A 277 -6.26 6.47 -10.20
CA GLY A 277 -6.43 7.53 -11.20
C GLY A 277 -7.86 7.73 -11.71
N LEU A 278 -8.85 7.04 -11.10
CA LEU A 278 -10.26 7.12 -11.47
C LEU A 278 -10.96 8.34 -10.85
N ILE A 279 -10.47 8.79 -9.71
CA ILE A 279 -10.93 9.98 -8.99
C ILE A 279 -9.75 10.94 -8.90
N GLY A 280 -10.00 12.22 -9.08
CA GLY A 280 -8.96 13.24 -9.05
C GLY A 280 -9.42 14.51 -8.35
N ARG A 281 -8.51 15.46 -8.26
CA ARG A 281 -8.75 16.80 -7.70
C ARG A 281 -8.61 17.84 -8.80
N GLY A 282 -9.53 18.74 -8.87
CA GLY A 282 -9.54 19.79 -9.89
C GLY A 282 -10.26 21.02 -9.40
N ASN A 283 -10.44 21.99 -10.31
CA ASN A 283 -11.20 23.21 -10.06
C ASN A 283 -12.36 23.28 -11.06
N VAL A 284 -13.54 23.47 -10.54
CA VAL A 284 -14.77 23.68 -11.33
C VAL A 284 -15.44 24.95 -10.81
N ASP A 285 -15.67 25.92 -11.67
CA ASP A 285 -16.29 27.20 -11.32
C ASP A 285 -15.63 27.91 -10.12
N ASP A 286 -14.28 27.93 -10.09
CA ASP A 286 -13.46 28.51 -9.01
C ASP A 286 -13.57 27.80 -7.64
N VAL A 287 -14.14 26.58 -7.60
CA VAL A 287 -14.22 25.74 -6.42
C VAL A 287 -13.31 24.53 -6.60
N ASP A 288 -12.49 24.25 -5.59
CA ASP A 288 -11.69 23.01 -5.56
C ASP A 288 -12.60 21.83 -5.27
N VAL A 289 -12.55 20.83 -6.13
CA VAL A 289 -13.43 19.66 -6.07
C VAL A 289 -12.68 18.34 -6.20
N LEU A 290 -13.30 17.30 -5.62
CA LEU A 290 -13.03 15.90 -5.92
C LEU A 290 -14.05 15.45 -6.96
N GLY A 291 -13.57 14.90 -8.07
CA GLY A 291 -14.45 14.50 -9.17
C GLY A 291 -13.92 13.26 -9.89
N ALA A 292 -14.71 12.76 -10.82
CA ALA A 292 -14.32 11.67 -11.72
C ALA A 292 -13.32 12.16 -12.77
N THR A 293 -12.42 11.28 -13.21
CA THR A 293 -11.43 11.57 -14.26
C THR A 293 -11.86 11.01 -15.60
N ARG A 294 -11.12 11.31 -16.67
CA ARG A 294 -11.35 10.69 -17.98
C ARG A 294 -11.14 9.17 -17.94
N ASP A 295 -10.17 8.69 -17.15
CA ASP A 295 -9.88 7.25 -17.04
C ASP A 295 -11.02 6.48 -16.37
N SER A 296 -11.84 7.16 -15.55
CA SER A 296 -13.03 6.55 -14.96
C SER A 296 -14.09 6.16 -16.01
N LEU A 297 -14.21 6.92 -17.10
CA LEU A 297 -15.13 6.57 -18.19
C LEU A 297 -14.69 5.26 -18.87
N THR A 298 -13.40 5.14 -19.19
CA THR A 298 -12.83 3.90 -19.74
C THR A 298 -12.98 2.74 -18.78
N TRP A 299 -12.81 2.98 -17.46
CA TRP A 299 -12.98 1.95 -16.45
C TRP A 299 -14.45 1.51 -16.31
N LEU A 300 -15.43 2.42 -16.41
CA LEU A 300 -16.86 2.09 -16.39
C LEU A 300 -17.27 1.19 -17.56
N ASP A 301 -16.60 1.34 -18.72
CA ASP A 301 -16.83 0.54 -19.93
C ASP A 301 -16.01 -0.77 -19.97
N ALA A 302 -15.15 -1.02 -18.99
CA ALA A 302 -14.35 -2.23 -18.91
C ALA A 302 -15.17 -3.43 -18.36
N THR A 303 -14.67 -4.65 -18.56
CA THR A 303 -15.27 -5.86 -17.97
C THR A 303 -15.18 -5.84 -16.45
N LEU A 304 -16.09 -6.53 -15.74
CA LEU A 304 -16.07 -6.60 -14.27
C LEU A 304 -14.74 -7.18 -13.74
N SER A 305 -14.14 -8.12 -14.44
CA SER A 305 -12.84 -8.67 -14.09
C SER A 305 -11.71 -7.64 -14.17
N ASP A 306 -11.69 -6.82 -15.22
CA ASP A 306 -10.69 -5.76 -15.38
C ASP A 306 -10.94 -4.60 -14.41
N GLN A 307 -12.21 -4.27 -14.15
CA GLN A 307 -12.60 -3.30 -13.13
C GLN A 307 -12.08 -3.73 -11.74
N TRP A 308 -12.26 -4.99 -11.37
CA TRP A 308 -11.76 -5.53 -10.12
C TRP A 308 -10.23 -5.56 -10.05
N ALA A 309 -9.55 -5.94 -11.12
CA ALA A 309 -8.08 -5.91 -11.19
C ALA A 309 -7.51 -4.50 -10.95
N ILE A 310 -8.11 -3.48 -11.58
CA ILE A 310 -7.71 -2.07 -11.42
C ILE A 310 -7.98 -1.58 -9.99
N LEU A 311 -9.13 -1.96 -9.40
CA LEU A 311 -9.48 -1.65 -8.02
C LEU A 311 -8.44 -2.22 -7.04
N LEU A 312 -8.08 -3.51 -7.19
CA LEU A 312 -7.06 -4.18 -6.37
C LEU A 312 -5.69 -3.53 -6.51
N ALA A 313 -5.28 -3.20 -7.73
CA ALA A 313 -4.01 -2.54 -8.00
C ALA A 313 -3.97 -1.12 -7.38
N GLY A 314 -5.04 -0.35 -7.52
CA GLY A 314 -5.20 0.97 -6.93
C GLY A 314 -5.16 0.94 -5.40
N TRP A 315 -5.86 -0.01 -4.78
CA TRP A 315 -5.82 -0.21 -3.34
C TRP A 315 -4.42 -0.57 -2.83
N ALA A 316 -3.78 -1.55 -3.46
CA ALA A 316 -2.44 -1.98 -3.07
C ALA A 316 -1.38 -0.86 -3.23
N ALA A 317 -1.58 0.02 -4.21
CA ALA A 317 -0.70 1.17 -4.46
C ALA A 317 -1.00 2.38 -3.56
N SER A 318 -2.16 2.42 -2.90
CA SER A 318 -2.65 3.57 -2.15
C SER A 318 -1.69 3.99 -1.02
N PRO A 319 -1.28 5.28 -0.97
CA PRO A 319 -0.45 5.82 0.11
C PRO A 319 -1.28 6.25 1.33
N TRP A 320 -2.60 6.14 1.27
CA TRP A 320 -3.52 6.65 2.27
C TRP A 320 -3.74 5.66 3.41
N ARG A 321 -3.87 6.19 4.63
CA ARG A 321 -4.06 5.42 5.87
C ARG A 321 -5.41 5.78 6.49
N LEU A 322 -6.33 4.82 6.54
CA LEU A 322 -7.65 4.99 7.16
C LEU A 322 -7.67 4.70 8.67
N ASP A 323 -6.57 4.17 9.22
CA ASP A 323 -6.36 3.90 10.65
C ASP A 323 -5.97 5.14 11.46
N THR A 324 -6.22 6.34 10.95
CA THR A 324 -5.89 7.63 11.58
C THR A 324 -7.13 8.51 11.73
N ASP A 325 -7.10 9.44 12.69
CA ASP A 325 -8.14 10.45 12.88
C ASP A 325 -8.00 11.65 11.91
N ALA A 326 -7.08 11.56 10.95
CA ALA A 326 -6.85 12.62 9.98
C ALA A 326 -8.03 12.77 9.02
N LYS A 327 -8.21 13.97 8.49
CA LYS A 327 -9.26 14.24 7.48
C LYS A 327 -8.96 13.45 6.20
N LEU A 328 -10.00 12.93 5.57
CA LEU A 328 -9.89 12.15 4.35
C LEU A 328 -9.13 12.92 3.26
N LEU A 329 -8.12 12.28 2.68
CA LEU A 329 -7.18 12.82 1.69
C LEU A 329 -6.33 14.02 2.18
N SER A 330 -6.21 14.25 3.50
CA SER A 330 -5.29 15.27 4.02
C SER A 330 -3.83 14.78 3.94
N PRO A 331 -2.84 15.70 3.92
CA PRO A 331 -1.42 15.33 3.92
C PRO A 331 -1.02 14.42 5.10
N GLU A 332 -1.64 14.60 6.28
CA GLU A 332 -1.37 13.81 7.48
C GLU A 332 -1.81 12.34 7.35
N MET A 333 -2.80 12.08 6.50
CA MET A 333 -3.28 10.73 6.19
C MET A 333 -2.32 9.97 5.27
N ARG A 334 -1.37 10.66 4.64
CA ARG A 334 -0.46 10.08 3.66
C ARG A 334 0.87 9.68 4.30
N SER A 335 1.34 8.46 4.03
CA SER A 335 2.68 8.04 4.42
C SER A 335 3.38 7.31 3.25
N PRO A 336 4.67 7.60 3.00
CA PRO A 336 5.44 6.94 1.93
C PRO A 336 5.60 5.43 2.17
N ASP A 337 5.55 4.99 3.42
CA ASP A 337 5.75 3.59 3.81
C ASP A 337 4.46 2.76 3.74
N THR A 338 3.29 3.39 3.56
CA THR A 338 1.98 2.72 3.61
C THR A 338 1.90 1.52 2.68
N ARG A 339 2.30 1.71 1.41
CA ARG A 339 2.30 0.63 0.41
C ARG A 339 3.19 -0.55 0.83
N ALA A 340 4.44 -0.26 1.23
CA ALA A 340 5.38 -1.31 1.63
C ALA A 340 4.89 -2.06 2.87
N ASN A 341 4.34 -1.35 3.84
CA ASN A 341 3.75 -1.93 5.05
C ASN A 341 2.51 -2.76 4.72
N ARG A 342 1.60 -2.27 3.85
CA ARG A 342 0.42 -3.03 3.40
C ARG A 342 0.82 -4.34 2.74
N LEU A 343 1.74 -4.31 1.76
CA LEU A 343 2.23 -5.52 1.10
C LEU A 343 2.92 -6.49 2.07
N THR A 344 3.61 -5.98 3.10
CA THR A 344 4.24 -6.81 4.14
C THR A 344 3.18 -7.53 4.99
N VAL A 345 2.11 -6.84 5.38
CA VAL A 345 0.97 -7.45 6.09
C VAL A 345 0.26 -8.48 5.23
N LEU A 346 0.00 -8.16 3.95
CA LEU A 346 -0.73 -9.04 3.03
C LEU A 346 0.02 -10.32 2.67
N ARG A 347 1.36 -10.30 2.62
CA ARG A 347 2.17 -11.52 2.43
C ARG A 347 1.94 -12.55 3.54
N GLN A 348 1.46 -12.11 4.68
CA GLN A 348 1.12 -12.93 5.84
C GLN A 348 -0.41 -13.05 6.04
N ALA A 349 -1.18 -12.79 5.00
CA ALA A 349 -2.64 -12.85 4.98
C ALA A 349 -3.31 -12.02 6.10
N GLY A 350 -2.67 -10.93 6.54
CA GLY A 350 -3.19 -10.08 7.62
C GLY A 350 -2.96 -10.63 9.03
N GLU A 351 -2.36 -11.80 9.20
CA GLU A 351 -2.15 -12.42 10.50
C GLU A 351 -0.93 -11.85 11.24
N GLU A 352 -1.16 -11.24 12.39
CA GLU A 352 -0.12 -10.58 13.18
C GLU A 352 0.99 -11.54 13.62
N GLN A 353 0.66 -12.73 14.12
CA GLN A 353 1.65 -13.71 14.60
C GLN A 353 2.56 -14.19 13.45
N ARG A 354 2.01 -14.44 12.28
CA ARG A 354 2.78 -14.78 11.08
C ARG A 354 3.65 -13.62 10.60
N LEU A 355 3.11 -12.40 10.67
CA LEU A 355 3.84 -11.18 10.33
C LEU A 355 5.06 -11.01 11.25
N PHE A 356 4.89 -11.22 12.55
CA PHE A 356 5.98 -11.17 13.53
C PHE A 356 6.99 -12.30 13.36
N PHE A 357 6.55 -13.49 12.90
CA PHE A 357 7.47 -14.58 12.60
C PHE A 357 8.27 -14.34 11.33
N HIS A 358 7.62 -14.02 10.20
CA HIS A 358 8.27 -13.94 8.89
C HIS A 358 9.01 -12.62 8.63
N SER A 359 8.59 -11.52 9.28
CA SER A 359 9.13 -10.18 9.03
C SER A 359 9.22 -9.34 10.31
N PRO A 360 9.92 -9.79 11.37
CA PRO A 360 9.92 -9.16 12.69
C PRO A 360 10.37 -7.69 12.66
N LEU A 361 11.37 -7.36 11.85
CA LEU A 361 11.90 -5.99 11.77
C LEU A 361 10.94 -5.03 11.07
N ALA A 362 10.25 -5.49 10.03
CA ALA A 362 9.20 -4.71 9.37
C ALA A 362 7.97 -4.59 10.30
N ALA A 363 7.48 -5.71 10.84
CA ALA A 363 6.36 -5.76 11.76
C ALA A 363 6.52 -4.83 12.96
N SER A 364 7.75 -4.71 13.49
CA SER A 364 8.05 -3.84 14.63
C SER A 364 7.77 -2.35 14.38
N ARG A 365 7.67 -1.92 13.14
CA ARG A 365 7.40 -0.53 12.73
C ARG A 365 5.94 -0.30 12.39
N ILE A 366 5.15 -1.38 12.21
CA ILE A 366 3.75 -1.33 11.81
C ILE A 366 2.89 -1.30 13.08
N SER A 367 1.96 -0.33 13.16
CA SER A 367 1.03 -0.23 14.30
C SER A 367 -0.04 -1.31 14.23
N PRO A 368 -0.56 -1.83 15.37
CA PRO A 368 -1.65 -2.79 15.37
C PRO A 368 -2.90 -2.31 14.62
N PRO A 369 -3.36 -1.04 14.81
CA PRO A 369 -4.50 -0.54 14.06
C PRO A 369 -4.30 -0.60 12.54
N PHE A 370 -3.06 -0.38 12.05
CA PHE A 370 -2.77 -0.50 10.62
C PHE A 370 -2.87 -1.94 10.12
N ILE A 371 -2.42 -2.93 10.92
CA ILE A 371 -2.52 -4.36 10.55
C ILE A 371 -4.00 -4.74 10.43
N GLU A 372 -4.80 -4.38 11.44
CA GLU A 372 -6.24 -4.67 11.48
C GLU A 372 -6.98 -3.97 10.33
N ALA A 373 -6.76 -2.68 10.11
CA ALA A 373 -7.36 -1.93 9.02
C ALA A 373 -6.99 -2.53 7.65
N THR A 374 -5.71 -2.91 7.46
CA THR A 374 -5.27 -3.55 6.20
C THR A 374 -5.98 -4.88 5.97
N ALA A 375 -6.19 -5.70 7.00
CA ALA A 375 -6.90 -6.96 6.87
C ALA A 375 -8.39 -6.75 6.52
N GLN A 376 -9.06 -5.78 7.16
CA GLN A 376 -10.45 -5.41 6.88
C GLN A 376 -10.60 -4.84 5.46
N GLU A 377 -9.71 -3.93 5.05
CA GLU A 377 -9.67 -3.40 3.68
C GLU A 377 -9.47 -4.54 2.65
N ALA A 378 -8.56 -5.49 2.95
CA ALA A 378 -8.27 -6.62 2.08
C ALA A 378 -9.48 -7.54 1.88
N GLN A 379 -10.27 -7.77 2.92
CA GLN A 379 -11.52 -8.51 2.83
C GLN A 379 -12.54 -7.75 1.97
N PHE A 380 -12.70 -6.46 2.20
CA PHE A 380 -13.63 -5.63 1.45
C PHE A 380 -13.34 -5.61 -0.06
N VAL A 381 -12.07 -5.53 -0.47
CA VAL A 381 -11.70 -5.51 -1.89
C VAL A 381 -11.57 -6.91 -2.51
N GLY A 382 -11.84 -7.97 -1.77
CA GLY A 382 -11.71 -9.36 -2.24
C GLY A 382 -10.26 -9.82 -2.40
N ALA A 383 -9.33 -9.27 -1.62
CA ALA A 383 -7.95 -9.75 -1.57
C ALA A 383 -7.78 -10.90 -0.57
N LEU A 384 -8.49 -10.85 0.57
CA LEU A 384 -8.56 -11.91 1.58
C LEU A 384 -10.01 -12.37 1.74
N ASP A 385 -10.19 -13.60 2.17
CA ASP A 385 -11.48 -14.08 2.67
C ASP A 385 -11.64 -13.82 4.18
N ALA A 386 -12.76 -14.23 4.76
CA ALA A 386 -13.03 -14.10 6.20
C ALA A 386 -12.11 -14.98 7.06
N THR A 387 -11.51 -16.03 6.50
CA THR A 387 -10.58 -16.97 7.15
C THR A 387 -9.13 -16.68 6.81
N PRO A 388 -8.63 -15.48 6.93
CA PRO A 388 -7.46 -14.81 6.35
C PRO A 388 -6.67 -15.64 5.31
N ALA A 389 -7.38 -16.12 4.28
CA ALA A 389 -6.77 -16.79 3.14
C ALA A 389 -6.59 -15.83 1.96
N ALA A 390 -5.41 -15.85 1.37
CA ALA A 390 -5.10 -15.01 0.22
C ALA A 390 -5.79 -15.52 -1.04
N SER A 391 -6.57 -14.67 -1.72
CA SER A 391 -7.17 -14.96 -3.00
C SER A 391 -6.13 -15.10 -4.12
N SER A 392 -6.49 -15.79 -5.20
CA SER A 392 -5.62 -15.91 -6.38
C SER A 392 -5.24 -14.55 -6.98
N PRO A 393 -6.13 -13.52 -7.08
CA PRO A 393 -5.74 -12.17 -7.46
C PRO A 393 -4.73 -11.51 -6.52
N LEU A 394 -4.86 -11.68 -5.20
CA LEU A 394 -3.86 -11.17 -4.26
C LEU A 394 -2.52 -11.88 -4.44
N LYS A 395 -2.51 -13.20 -4.63
CA LYS A 395 -1.27 -13.97 -4.90
C LYS A 395 -0.60 -13.49 -6.18
N ALA A 396 -1.37 -13.21 -7.24
CA ALA A 396 -0.86 -12.63 -8.49
C ALA A 396 -0.23 -11.26 -8.22
N LEU A 397 -0.91 -10.36 -7.50
CA LEU A 397 -0.40 -9.04 -7.13
C LEU A 397 0.92 -9.13 -6.34
N LEU A 398 0.98 -9.98 -5.31
CA LEU A 398 2.16 -10.15 -4.47
C LEU A 398 3.37 -10.71 -5.22
N ASN A 399 3.13 -11.52 -6.27
CA ASN A 399 4.15 -12.14 -7.12
C ASN A 399 4.45 -11.33 -8.39
N ASN A 400 3.88 -10.12 -8.55
CA ASN A 400 3.97 -9.30 -9.76
C ASN A 400 3.53 -10.06 -11.03
N ALA A 401 2.56 -10.96 -10.88
CA ALA A 401 1.92 -11.67 -12.00
C ALA A 401 0.71 -10.88 -12.54
N ASP A 402 0.10 -11.37 -13.59
CA ASP A 402 -1.06 -10.73 -14.23
C ASP A 402 -2.31 -10.85 -13.34
N ILE A 403 -2.70 -9.74 -12.71
CA ILE A 403 -3.89 -9.65 -11.85
C ILE A 403 -5.17 -9.80 -12.69
N SER A 404 -5.21 -9.22 -13.90
CA SER A 404 -6.38 -9.30 -14.79
C SER A 404 -6.65 -10.73 -15.24
N ALA A 405 -5.62 -11.53 -15.47
CA ALA A 405 -5.79 -12.95 -15.74
C ALA A 405 -6.36 -13.70 -14.53
N ALA A 406 -5.88 -13.39 -13.33
CA ALA A 406 -6.35 -14.01 -12.10
C ALA A 406 -7.82 -13.65 -11.77
N THR A 407 -8.21 -12.38 -11.91
CA THR A 407 -9.60 -11.95 -11.71
C THR A 407 -10.54 -12.53 -12.77
N ARG A 408 -10.10 -12.58 -14.03
CA ARG A 408 -10.88 -13.17 -15.14
C ARG A 408 -11.18 -14.65 -14.93
N ALA A 409 -10.29 -15.39 -14.28
CA ALA A 409 -10.52 -16.79 -13.95
C ALA A 409 -11.62 -17.00 -12.90
N LEU A 410 -11.94 -15.98 -12.09
CA LEU A 410 -12.89 -16.05 -10.99
C LEU A 410 -14.24 -15.41 -11.32
N VAL A 411 -14.27 -14.47 -12.25
CA VAL A 411 -15.52 -13.83 -12.69
C VAL A 411 -16.13 -14.66 -13.81
N PRO A 412 -17.41 -15.06 -13.71
CA PRO A 412 -18.09 -15.75 -14.80
C PRO A 412 -18.03 -14.93 -16.09
N PRO A 413 -18.02 -15.59 -17.26
CA PRO A 413 -18.07 -14.87 -18.53
C PRO A 413 -19.33 -14.00 -18.60
N PRO A 414 -19.27 -12.82 -19.24
CA PRO A 414 -20.43 -11.97 -19.45
C PRO A 414 -21.54 -12.71 -20.18
N VAL A 415 -22.77 -12.34 -19.87
CA VAL A 415 -23.99 -12.84 -20.53
C VAL A 415 -24.61 -11.75 -21.39
N ASP A 416 -25.21 -12.16 -22.50
CA ASP A 416 -25.88 -11.31 -23.48
C ASP A 416 -27.41 -11.44 -23.43
N THR A 417 -27.93 -12.19 -22.45
CA THR A 417 -29.35 -12.49 -22.34
C THR A 417 -29.91 -12.08 -20.98
N LEU A 418 -31.17 -11.59 -20.99
CA LEU A 418 -31.92 -11.14 -19.83
C LEU A 418 -33.20 -11.99 -19.70
N ILE A 419 -33.74 -12.06 -18.50
CA ILE A 419 -35.04 -12.68 -18.23
C ILE A 419 -35.96 -11.59 -17.67
N ALA A 420 -36.93 -11.12 -18.48
CA ALA A 420 -37.90 -10.15 -18.06
C ALA A 420 -39.12 -10.82 -17.43
N GLN A 421 -39.66 -10.25 -16.35
CA GLN A 421 -40.79 -10.76 -15.61
C GLN A 421 -41.97 -9.76 -15.64
N ALA A 422 -43.20 -10.27 -15.46
CA ALA A 422 -44.40 -9.47 -15.54
C ALA A 422 -44.55 -8.40 -14.44
N ASP A 423 -43.78 -8.53 -13.36
CA ASP A 423 -43.72 -7.59 -12.25
C ASP A 423 -42.74 -6.40 -12.47
N MET A 424 -42.33 -6.18 -13.70
CA MET A 424 -41.37 -5.15 -14.13
C MET A 424 -39.90 -5.43 -13.71
N THR A 425 -39.60 -6.62 -13.25
CA THR A 425 -38.19 -7.00 -12.97
C THR A 425 -37.53 -7.62 -14.19
N VAL A 426 -36.23 -7.38 -14.32
CA VAL A 426 -35.35 -7.94 -15.32
C VAL A 426 -34.18 -8.59 -14.61
N LEU A 427 -34.04 -9.91 -14.74
CA LEU A 427 -32.97 -10.69 -14.18
C LEU A 427 -31.84 -10.85 -15.22
N ALA A 428 -30.64 -10.46 -14.86
CA ALA A 428 -29.42 -10.83 -15.55
C ALA A 428 -28.83 -12.07 -14.87
N PRO A 429 -28.75 -13.24 -15.55
CA PRO A 429 -28.32 -14.50 -14.90
C PRO A 429 -26.80 -14.57 -14.67
N GLY A 430 -26.05 -13.58 -15.10
CA GLY A 430 -24.61 -13.44 -14.96
C GLY A 430 -24.15 -11.99 -15.10
N PRO A 431 -22.83 -11.75 -15.09
CA PRO A 431 -22.29 -10.43 -15.40
C PRO A 431 -22.76 -10.00 -16.80
N LEU A 432 -23.22 -8.75 -16.92
CA LEU A 432 -23.59 -8.22 -18.22
C LEU A 432 -22.37 -7.78 -19.03
N GLU A 433 -22.43 -7.92 -20.36
CA GLU A 433 -21.53 -7.20 -21.25
C GLU A 433 -21.59 -5.69 -20.93
N PRO A 434 -20.46 -4.94 -20.96
CA PRO A 434 -20.45 -3.54 -20.55
C PRO A 434 -21.47 -2.65 -21.29
N GLU A 435 -21.59 -2.83 -22.60
CA GLU A 435 -22.57 -2.08 -23.42
C GLU A 435 -24.01 -2.36 -22.99
N MET A 436 -24.29 -3.62 -22.69
CA MET A 436 -25.60 -4.07 -22.24
C MET A 436 -25.92 -3.56 -20.83
N GLY A 437 -24.95 -3.59 -19.92
CA GLY A 437 -25.08 -3.01 -18.58
C GLY A 437 -25.34 -1.50 -18.63
N ASN A 438 -24.57 -0.77 -19.43
CA ASN A 438 -24.71 0.67 -19.63
C ASN A 438 -26.07 1.05 -20.24
N PHE A 439 -26.63 0.22 -21.12
CA PHE A 439 -27.98 0.43 -21.66
C PHE A 439 -29.04 0.18 -20.60
N LEU A 440 -28.92 -0.92 -19.85
CA LEU A 440 -29.89 -1.29 -18.82
C LEU A 440 -29.92 -0.27 -17.68
N GLU A 441 -28.77 0.29 -17.27
CA GLU A 441 -28.68 1.38 -16.27
C GLU A 441 -29.45 2.64 -16.67
N LYS A 442 -29.65 2.89 -17.98
CA LYS A 442 -30.44 4.03 -18.44
C LYS A 442 -31.95 3.83 -18.33
N ILE A 443 -32.42 2.57 -18.37
CA ILE A 443 -33.83 2.23 -18.46
C ILE A 443 -34.37 1.44 -17.26
N ALA A 444 -33.51 1.05 -16.31
CA ALA A 444 -33.88 0.26 -15.13
C ALA A 444 -33.05 0.66 -13.91
N GLU A 445 -33.57 0.40 -12.72
CA GLU A 445 -32.90 0.61 -11.44
C GLU A 445 -32.42 -0.73 -10.89
N LEU A 446 -31.17 -0.81 -10.42
CA LEU A 446 -30.63 -2.02 -9.82
C LEU A 446 -31.28 -2.27 -8.46
N GLU A 447 -32.09 -3.34 -8.35
CA GLU A 447 -32.81 -3.70 -7.13
C GLU A 447 -32.01 -4.68 -6.26
N SER A 448 -31.38 -5.68 -6.90
CA SER A 448 -30.54 -6.66 -6.21
C SER A 448 -29.22 -6.82 -6.94
N PRO A 449 -28.14 -6.34 -6.33
CA PRO A 449 -26.80 -6.49 -6.89
C PRO A 449 -26.28 -7.92 -6.68
N GLY A 450 -25.39 -8.38 -7.58
CA GLY A 450 -24.72 -9.67 -7.48
C GLY A 450 -24.12 -10.07 -8.83
N ILE A 451 -23.53 -11.28 -8.89
CA ILE A 451 -23.09 -11.89 -10.15
C ILE A 451 -24.32 -12.06 -11.06
N ALA A 452 -25.40 -12.61 -10.53
CA ALA A 452 -26.73 -12.50 -11.10
C ALA A 452 -27.42 -11.28 -10.46
N SER A 453 -27.89 -10.34 -11.27
CA SER A 453 -28.48 -9.08 -10.80
C SER A 453 -29.94 -8.95 -11.20
N VAL A 454 -30.74 -8.29 -10.34
CA VAL A 454 -32.13 -7.99 -10.62
C VAL A 454 -32.29 -6.49 -10.78
N TRP A 455 -32.90 -6.09 -11.86
CA TRP A 455 -33.18 -4.73 -12.24
C TRP A 455 -34.68 -4.49 -12.27
N ARG A 456 -35.13 -3.32 -11.88
CA ARG A 456 -36.54 -2.95 -11.93
C ARG A 456 -36.75 -1.82 -12.94
N ILE A 457 -37.62 -2.08 -13.90
CA ILE A 457 -38.09 -1.04 -14.84
C ILE A 457 -39.23 -0.28 -14.18
N THR A 458 -39.05 1.04 -14.03
CA THR A 458 -40.02 1.96 -13.44
C THR A 458 -40.35 3.06 -14.41
N ASP A 459 -41.47 3.76 -14.16
CA ASP A 459 -41.80 4.98 -14.92
C ASP A 459 -40.69 6.03 -14.84
N THR A 460 -40.03 6.14 -13.67
CA THR A 460 -38.90 7.06 -13.47
C THR A 460 -37.67 6.63 -14.30
N SER A 461 -37.35 5.35 -14.32
CA SER A 461 -36.18 4.87 -15.09
C SER A 461 -36.41 4.96 -16.59
N ILE A 462 -37.59 4.67 -17.09
CA ILE A 462 -37.95 4.88 -18.53
C ILE A 462 -37.85 6.37 -18.89
N ARG A 463 -38.37 7.28 -18.04
CA ARG A 463 -38.22 8.74 -18.27
C ARG A 463 -36.74 9.16 -18.32
N HIS A 464 -35.91 8.59 -17.48
CA HIS A 464 -34.46 8.82 -17.50
C HIS A 464 -33.85 8.38 -18.83
N GLY A 465 -34.20 7.20 -19.31
CA GLY A 465 -33.77 6.68 -20.62
C GLY A 465 -34.21 7.60 -21.77
N LEU A 466 -35.48 8.01 -21.79
CA LEU A 466 -36.00 8.92 -22.81
C LEU A 466 -35.35 10.33 -22.73
N ALA A 467 -35.06 10.83 -21.52
CA ALA A 467 -34.38 12.11 -21.31
C ALA A 467 -32.90 12.06 -21.72
N SER A 468 -32.27 10.88 -21.67
CA SER A 468 -30.91 10.66 -22.17
C SER A 468 -30.79 10.50 -23.68
N GLY A 469 -31.92 10.62 -24.41
CA GLY A 469 -31.99 10.62 -25.87
C GLY A 469 -32.42 9.30 -26.50
N LEU A 470 -32.75 8.26 -25.72
CA LEU A 470 -33.28 7.00 -26.25
C LEU A 470 -34.71 7.18 -26.78
N ALA A 471 -35.04 6.55 -27.90
CA ALA A 471 -36.44 6.49 -28.38
C ALA A 471 -37.16 5.27 -27.75
N ALA A 472 -38.48 5.37 -27.58
CA ALA A 472 -39.28 4.25 -27.05
C ALA A 472 -39.17 2.98 -27.89
N ASP A 473 -39.16 3.14 -29.23
CA ASP A 473 -38.99 2.01 -30.17
C ASP A 473 -37.59 1.39 -30.05
N GLU A 474 -36.57 2.19 -29.77
CA GLU A 474 -35.21 1.72 -29.54
C GLU A 474 -35.13 0.91 -28.23
N ILE A 475 -35.73 1.38 -27.13
CA ILE A 475 -35.82 0.66 -25.88
C ILE A 475 -36.53 -0.68 -26.06
N HIS A 476 -37.64 -0.67 -26.81
CA HIS A 476 -38.45 -1.86 -27.07
C HIS A 476 -37.69 -2.87 -27.95
N ALA A 477 -37.04 -2.43 -29.03
CA ALA A 477 -36.23 -3.27 -29.90
C ALA A 477 -35.06 -3.90 -29.11
N TRP A 478 -34.35 -3.10 -28.32
CA TRP A 478 -33.26 -3.58 -27.49
C TRP A 478 -33.69 -4.67 -26.49
N LEU A 479 -34.82 -4.45 -25.79
CA LEU A 479 -35.38 -5.47 -24.89
C LEU A 479 -35.79 -6.73 -25.65
N THR A 480 -36.34 -6.61 -26.84
CA THR A 480 -36.74 -7.75 -27.69
C THR A 480 -35.53 -8.57 -28.13
N ASP A 481 -34.41 -7.92 -28.43
CA ASP A 481 -33.19 -8.57 -28.87
C ASP A 481 -32.43 -9.29 -27.74
N HIS A 482 -32.57 -8.81 -26.49
CA HIS A 482 -31.77 -9.33 -25.36
C HIS A 482 -32.60 -10.13 -24.34
N VAL A 483 -33.93 -10.00 -24.32
CA VAL A 483 -34.77 -10.77 -23.40
C VAL A 483 -35.03 -12.17 -23.93
N LEU A 484 -34.77 -13.17 -23.10
CA LEU A 484 -35.09 -14.57 -23.43
C LEU A 484 -36.62 -14.78 -23.45
N GLY A 485 -37.16 -15.00 -24.63
CA GLY A 485 -38.60 -15.11 -24.84
C GLY A 485 -39.29 -13.80 -25.21
N GLU A 486 -40.57 -13.67 -24.88
CA GLU A 486 -41.35 -12.43 -25.18
C GLU A 486 -41.19 -11.41 -24.05
N VAL A 487 -41.03 -10.12 -24.41
CA VAL A 487 -41.08 -9.02 -23.45
C VAL A 487 -42.46 -8.93 -22.85
N PRO A 488 -42.64 -8.94 -21.52
CA PRO A 488 -43.96 -8.86 -20.89
C PRO A 488 -44.74 -7.62 -21.32
N GLN A 489 -46.07 -7.79 -21.58
CA GLN A 489 -46.94 -6.70 -22.01
C GLN A 489 -46.94 -5.53 -21.02
N SER A 490 -46.79 -5.78 -19.72
CA SER A 490 -46.67 -4.76 -18.68
C SER A 490 -45.49 -3.82 -18.92
N ILE A 491 -44.35 -4.31 -19.33
CA ILE A 491 -43.14 -3.51 -19.65
C ILE A 491 -43.38 -2.72 -20.95
N THR A 492 -43.88 -3.38 -21.99
CA THR A 492 -44.22 -2.71 -23.26
C THR A 492 -45.24 -1.59 -23.10
N PHE A 493 -46.26 -1.83 -22.27
CA PHE A 493 -47.25 -0.80 -21.95
C PHE A 493 -46.62 0.37 -21.19
N LEU A 494 -45.80 0.09 -20.16
CA LEU A 494 -45.14 1.15 -19.39
C LEU A 494 -44.26 2.03 -20.29
N ILE A 495 -43.46 1.45 -21.17
CA ILE A 495 -42.60 2.19 -22.10
C ILE A 495 -43.46 3.10 -23.00
N SER A 496 -44.52 2.56 -23.60
CA SER A 496 -45.38 3.28 -24.52
C SER A 496 -46.15 4.40 -23.82
N ASP A 497 -46.68 4.17 -22.61
CA ASP A 497 -47.42 5.17 -21.85
C ASP A 497 -46.54 6.30 -21.34
N THR A 498 -45.34 5.93 -20.82
CA THR A 498 -44.34 6.92 -20.40
C THR A 498 -43.85 7.76 -21.58
N ALA A 499 -43.60 7.16 -22.74
CA ALA A 499 -43.20 7.89 -23.94
C ALA A 499 -44.30 8.83 -24.47
N ARG A 500 -45.56 8.43 -24.37
CA ARG A 500 -46.70 9.26 -24.80
C ARG A 500 -46.81 10.54 -23.95
N THR A 501 -46.45 10.47 -22.67
CA THR A 501 -46.49 11.62 -21.75
C THR A 501 -45.17 12.38 -21.73
N HIS A 502 -44.08 11.74 -22.09
CA HIS A 502 -42.74 12.35 -22.17
C HIS A 502 -42.64 13.27 -23.36
N GLY A 503 -42.13 14.49 -23.14
CA GLY A 503 -41.92 15.45 -24.23
C GLY A 503 -43.18 16.09 -24.79
N SER A 504 -44.30 16.02 -24.10
CA SER A 504 -45.52 16.77 -24.48
C SER A 504 -45.30 18.29 -24.42
N ILE A 505 -44.29 18.76 -23.71
CA ILE A 505 -43.75 20.12 -23.74
C ILE A 505 -42.34 20.07 -24.34
N ARG A 506 -42.07 20.88 -25.37
CA ARG A 506 -40.76 20.99 -26.00
C ARG A 506 -40.17 22.36 -25.73
N ALA A 507 -38.91 22.39 -25.26
CA ALA A 507 -38.15 23.61 -25.01
C ALA A 507 -36.96 23.69 -25.96
N GLY A 508 -36.73 24.85 -26.57
CA GLY A 508 -35.66 25.10 -27.53
C GLY A 508 -35.06 26.48 -27.34
N THR A 509 -34.05 26.80 -28.13
CA THR A 509 -33.24 28.02 -27.98
C THR A 509 -33.87 29.20 -28.73
N ALA A 510 -34.28 30.24 -27.96
CA ALA A 510 -34.50 31.58 -28.50
C ALA A 510 -33.86 32.73 -27.69
N MET A 511 -33.61 32.91 -26.58
CA MET A 511 -32.85 32.42 -25.42
C MET A 511 -33.32 31.02 -25.05
N SER A 512 -34.61 30.83 -24.85
CA SER A 512 -35.27 29.52 -24.88
C SER A 512 -36.80 29.68 -25.07
N TYR A 513 -37.45 28.64 -25.57
CA TYR A 513 -38.88 28.59 -25.74
C TYR A 513 -39.47 27.26 -25.28
N ILE A 514 -40.77 27.21 -25.03
CA ILE A 514 -41.53 25.98 -24.91
C ILE A 514 -42.65 25.98 -25.95
N ARG A 515 -42.93 24.78 -26.51
CA ARG A 515 -44.10 24.57 -27.36
C ARG A 515 -44.80 23.27 -26.97
N SER A 516 -46.14 23.27 -27.13
CA SER A 516 -46.94 22.06 -26.95
C SER A 516 -48.11 22.09 -27.95
N ALA A 517 -48.49 20.90 -28.42
CA ALA A 517 -49.74 20.77 -29.18
C ALA A 517 -51.00 21.02 -28.33
N ASP A 518 -50.88 20.84 -27.00
CA ASP A 518 -51.96 21.11 -26.04
C ASP A 518 -51.77 22.49 -25.40
N PRO A 519 -52.68 23.46 -25.70
CA PRO A 519 -52.65 24.81 -25.13
C PRO A 519 -52.79 24.85 -23.61
N ALA A 520 -53.46 23.85 -22.99
CA ALA A 520 -53.67 23.81 -21.56
C ALA A 520 -52.32 23.58 -20.80
N LEU A 521 -51.40 22.84 -21.42
CA LEU A 521 -50.05 22.62 -20.86
C LEU A 521 -49.20 23.90 -20.88
N ILE A 522 -49.31 24.70 -21.94
CA ILE A 522 -48.62 26.00 -22.00
C ILE A 522 -49.16 26.96 -20.97
N THR A 523 -50.52 27.06 -20.82
CA THR A 523 -51.14 27.88 -19.80
C THR A 523 -50.66 27.45 -18.40
N THR A 524 -50.70 26.17 -18.09
CA THR A 524 -50.23 25.63 -16.81
C THR A 524 -48.74 25.95 -16.57
N ALA A 525 -47.89 25.82 -17.58
CA ALA A 525 -46.47 26.14 -17.46
C ALA A 525 -46.25 27.63 -17.17
N VAL A 526 -46.94 28.52 -17.86
CA VAL A 526 -46.86 29.98 -17.66
C VAL A 526 -47.33 30.38 -16.27
N GLU A 527 -48.44 29.81 -15.80
CA GLU A 527 -48.94 30.05 -14.45
C GLU A 527 -47.98 29.60 -13.35
N LYS A 528 -47.37 28.40 -13.49
CA LYS A 528 -46.42 27.87 -12.53
C LYS A 528 -45.06 28.57 -12.56
N LEU A 529 -44.64 29.09 -13.71
CA LEU A 529 -43.35 29.74 -13.91
C LEU A 529 -43.48 31.23 -14.21
N THR A 530 -44.36 31.90 -13.45
CA THR A 530 -44.62 33.35 -13.55
C THR A 530 -43.27 34.12 -13.39
N GLY A 531 -42.96 35.00 -14.36
CA GLY A 531 -41.73 35.79 -14.41
C GLY A 531 -40.54 35.09 -15.14
N ILE A 532 -40.68 33.82 -15.47
CA ILE A 532 -39.71 33.09 -16.32
C ILE A 532 -40.26 32.90 -17.72
N LEU A 533 -41.54 32.48 -17.81
CA LEU A 533 -42.23 32.23 -19.09
C LEU A 533 -43.17 33.37 -19.46
N ARG A 534 -43.13 33.76 -20.74
CA ARG A 534 -44.05 34.69 -21.35
C ARG A 534 -44.75 34.01 -22.54
N PRO A 535 -46.08 33.92 -22.56
CA PRO A 535 -46.78 33.33 -23.68
C PRO A 535 -46.60 34.16 -24.96
N LEU A 536 -46.36 33.48 -26.09
CA LEU A 536 -46.30 34.07 -27.44
C LEU A 536 -47.50 33.67 -28.28
N ALA A 537 -47.99 32.47 -28.10
CA ALA A 537 -49.16 31.89 -28.76
C ALA A 537 -49.82 30.89 -27.81
N PRO A 538 -51.05 30.43 -28.09
CA PRO A 538 -51.69 29.40 -27.25
C PRO A 538 -50.86 28.14 -27.06
N THR A 539 -49.97 27.84 -28.02
CA THR A 539 -49.14 26.64 -28.07
C THR A 539 -47.64 26.91 -27.84
N VAL A 540 -47.23 28.17 -27.58
CA VAL A 540 -45.81 28.57 -27.46
C VAL A 540 -45.62 29.61 -26.36
N ALA A 541 -44.61 29.44 -25.51
CA ALA A 541 -44.15 30.48 -24.61
C ALA A 541 -42.61 30.56 -24.64
N VAL A 542 -42.08 31.76 -24.38
CA VAL A 542 -40.62 32.02 -24.38
C VAL A 542 -40.12 32.37 -22.99
N ALA A 543 -38.84 32.08 -22.74
CA ALA A 543 -38.11 32.43 -21.53
C ALA A 543 -36.85 33.26 -21.83
N GLN A 544 -36.52 34.18 -20.92
CA GLN A 544 -35.31 34.98 -20.94
C GLN A 544 -34.17 34.32 -20.13
N VAL A 545 -34.20 32.98 -20.01
CA VAL A 545 -33.19 32.17 -19.36
C VAL A 545 -32.64 31.10 -20.32
N PRO A 546 -31.38 30.69 -20.16
CA PRO A 546 -30.82 29.60 -20.99
C PRO A 546 -31.65 28.32 -20.87
N LEU A 547 -31.62 27.50 -21.94
CA LEU A 547 -32.37 26.25 -22.05
C LEU A 547 -32.21 25.32 -20.83
N PRO A 548 -30.99 25.05 -20.31
CA PRO A 548 -30.82 24.19 -19.13
C PRO A 548 -31.59 24.70 -17.91
N LYS A 549 -31.54 26.01 -17.62
CA LYS A 549 -32.25 26.61 -16.50
C LYS A 549 -33.76 26.55 -16.68
N LEU A 550 -34.26 26.71 -17.91
CA LEU A 550 -35.66 26.55 -18.22
C LEU A 550 -36.13 25.11 -18.03
N MET A 551 -35.34 24.13 -18.47
CA MET A 551 -35.65 22.71 -18.31
C MET A 551 -35.75 22.34 -16.82
N ASP A 552 -34.83 22.81 -15.97
CA ASP A 552 -34.86 22.56 -14.52
C ASP A 552 -36.08 23.23 -13.86
N ALA A 553 -36.42 24.45 -14.25
CA ALA A 553 -37.59 25.14 -13.72
C ALA A 553 -38.89 24.40 -14.07
N LEU A 554 -38.99 23.90 -15.30
CA LEU A 554 -40.16 23.12 -15.76
C LEU A 554 -40.26 21.78 -14.99
N ARG A 555 -39.13 21.07 -14.79
CA ARG A 555 -39.10 19.83 -14.00
C ARG A 555 -39.52 20.07 -12.55
N LYS A 556 -39.01 21.13 -11.90
CA LYS A 556 -39.39 21.54 -10.53
C LYS A 556 -40.85 21.90 -10.42
N ALA A 557 -41.46 22.43 -11.50
CA ALA A 557 -42.88 22.70 -11.57
C ALA A 557 -43.75 21.46 -11.85
N GLY A 558 -43.16 20.27 -11.92
CA GLY A 558 -43.83 18.99 -12.17
C GLY A 558 -44.24 18.79 -13.64
N LEU A 559 -43.60 19.52 -14.56
CA LEU A 559 -43.78 19.37 -15.99
C LEU A 559 -42.63 18.53 -16.55
N GLN A 560 -42.82 17.88 -17.69
CA GLN A 560 -41.84 16.97 -18.28
C GLN A 560 -41.43 17.48 -19.68
N PRO A 561 -40.48 18.45 -19.73
CA PRO A 561 -40.03 19.00 -21.00
C PRO A 561 -39.01 18.07 -21.64
N THR A 562 -39.03 18.00 -22.96
CA THR A 562 -37.95 17.46 -23.80
C THR A 562 -37.29 18.63 -24.52
N ALA A 563 -35.96 18.64 -24.55
CA ALA A 563 -35.17 19.61 -25.30
C ALA A 563 -35.20 19.28 -26.80
N GLU A 564 -35.26 20.30 -27.66
CA GLU A 564 -35.16 20.14 -29.09
C GLU A 564 -34.16 21.16 -29.69
N ASP A 565 -33.51 20.81 -30.82
CA ASP A 565 -32.69 21.71 -31.60
C ASP A 565 -33.50 22.57 -32.57
N GLU A 566 -32.83 23.39 -33.38
CA GLU A 566 -33.44 24.27 -34.39
C GLU A 566 -34.25 23.49 -35.43
N SER A 567 -33.97 22.22 -35.66
CA SER A 567 -34.67 21.34 -36.58
C SER A 567 -35.89 20.66 -35.95
N GLY A 568 -36.05 20.76 -34.63
CA GLY A 568 -37.06 20.04 -33.84
C GLY A 568 -36.66 18.63 -33.49
N ALA A 569 -35.38 18.24 -33.70
CA ALA A 569 -34.83 16.98 -33.24
C ALA A 569 -34.57 17.04 -31.74
N GLN A 570 -34.72 15.91 -31.05
CA GLN A 570 -34.50 15.81 -29.61
C GLN A 570 -33.03 15.98 -29.28
N LEU A 571 -32.74 16.93 -28.36
CA LEU A 571 -31.41 17.17 -27.84
C LEU A 571 -31.15 16.29 -26.61
N ASN A 572 -29.98 15.66 -26.55
CA ASN A 572 -29.49 15.07 -25.35
C ASN A 572 -29.03 16.19 -24.40
N MET A 573 -29.81 16.39 -23.32
CA MET A 573 -29.52 17.38 -22.27
C MET A 573 -28.89 16.78 -21.04
N ALA A 574 -28.32 15.56 -21.13
CA ALA A 574 -27.48 15.06 -20.06
C ALA A 574 -26.32 16.08 -19.85
N PRO A 575 -26.11 16.57 -18.64
CA PRO A 575 -25.02 17.50 -18.39
C PRO A 575 -23.70 16.79 -18.79
N GLU A 576 -22.84 17.53 -19.52
CA GLU A 576 -21.50 17.02 -19.76
C GLU A 576 -20.85 16.72 -18.41
N PRO A 577 -20.29 15.51 -18.24
CA PRO A 577 -19.69 15.14 -16.97
C PRO A 577 -18.56 16.12 -16.61
N ALA A 578 -18.57 16.63 -15.39
CA ALA A 578 -17.52 17.50 -14.86
C ALA A 578 -16.29 16.65 -14.57
N LEU A 579 -15.39 16.52 -15.55
CA LEU A 579 -14.16 15.74 -15.43
C LEU A 579 -13.05 16.59 -14.82
N VAL A 580 -12.30 16.00 -13.90
CA VAL A 580 -11.09 16.58 -13.30
C VAL A 580 -9.83 15.83 -13.78
N PRO A 581 -8.62 16.44 -13.72
CA PRO A 581 -7.40 15.75 -14.07
C PRO A 581 -7.11 14.61 -13.08
N ALA A 582 -6.58 13.48 -13.59
CA ALA A 582 -6.10 12.40 -12.74
C ALA A 582 -4.92 12.87 -11.88
N THR A 583 -4.90 12.47 -10.63
CA THR A 583 -3.72 12.66 -9.78
C THR A 583 -2.61 11.73 -10.30
N PRO A 584 -1.37 12.23 -10.57
CA PRO A 584 -0.31 11.38 -11.05
C PRO A 584 -0.06 10.22 -10.09
N SER A 585 -0.34 9.00 -10.54
CA SER A 585 -0.01 7.79 -9.78
C SER A 585 1.49 7.58 -9.84
N HIS A 586 2.20 7.89 -8.76
CA HIS A 586 3.58 7.50 -8.57
C HIS A 586 3.65 6.04 -8.13
N LEU A 587 3.30 5.12 -9.04
CA LEU A 587 3.64 3.72 -8.87
C LEU A 587 5.17 3.63 -8.99
N PRO A 588 5.93 3.31 -7.90
CA PRO A 588 7.34 3.01 -8.05
C PRO A 588 7.43 1.81 -9.01
N GLN A 589 8.05 1.99 -10.16
CA GLN A 589 8.43 0.87 -11.00
C GLN A 589 9.37 0.00 -10.16
N GLN A 590 8.90 -1.16 -9.76
CA GLN A 590 9.79 -2.18 -9.19
C GLN A 590 10.71 -2.61 -10.33
N THR A 591 11.99 -2.28 -10.22
CA THR A 591 13.03 -2.85 -11.06
C THR A 591 13.20 -4.31 -10.67
N SER A 592 12.40 -5.19 -11.25
CA SER A 592 12.65 -6.63 -11.19
C SER A 592 13.75 -6.95 -12.21
N VAL A 593 14.78 -7.62 -11.76
CA VAL A 593 15.83 -8.13 -12.64
C VAL A 593 15.23 -9.35 -13.36
N SER A 594 15.27 -9.36 -14.71
CA SER A 594 14.86 -10.56 -15.47
C SER A 594 15.92 -11.65 -15.36
N ALA A 595 15.54 -12.91 -15.65
CA ALA A 595 16.48 -14.03 -15.67
C ALA A 595 17.67 -13.77 -16.63
N ASP A 596 17.39 -13.28 -17.82
CA ASP A 596 18.42 -12.95 -18.82
C ASP A 596 19.36 -11.84 -18.34
N GLN A 597 18.85 -10.83 -17.64
CA GLN A 597 19.66 -9.79 -17.02
C GLN A 597 20.54 -10.34 -15.91
N ALA A 598 20.01 -11.27 -15.09
CA ALA A 598 20.79 -11.94 -14.06
C ALA A 598 21.96 -12.71 -14.66
N ASP A 599 21.72 -13.48 -15.73
CA ASP A 599 22.77 -14.23 -16.43
C ASP A 599 23.85 -13.32 -17.04
N GLN A 600 23.47 -12.19 -17.62
CA GLN A 600 24.42 -11.18 -18.11
C GLN A 600 25.28 -10.58 -16.99
N ILE A 601 24.67 -10.32 -15.82
CA ILE A 601 25.39 -9.81 -14.65
C ILE A 601 26.39 -10.85 -14.15
N ILE A 602 25.98 -12.13 -14.04
CA ILE A 602 26.85 -13.24 -13.60
C ILE A 602 28.03 -13.41 -14.56
N ALA A 603 27.78 -13.46 -15.87
CA ALA A 603 28.82 -13.56 -16.88
C ALA A 603 29.86 -12.42 -16.77
N ARG A 604 29.38 -11.19 -16.53
CA ARG A 604 30.25 -10.02 -16.32
C ARG A 604 31.08 -10.14 -15.03
N LEU A 605 30.49 -10.61 -13.93
CA LEU A 605 31.18 -10.81 -12.66
C LEU A 605 32.28 -11.86 -12.80
N ARG A 606 32.05 -12.95 -13.55
CA ARG A 606 33.02 -14.01 -13.82
C ARG A 606 34.16 -13.56 -14.72
N SER A 607 33.84 -12.80 -15.78
CA SER A 607 34.88 -12.33 -16.73
C SER A 607 35.84 -11.31 -16.13
N ASN A 608 35.39 -10.56 -15.10
CA ASN A 608 36.20 -9.53 -14.43
C ASN A 608 36.81 -10.01 -13.08
N THR A 609 36.74 -11.29 -12.80
CA THR A 609 37.45 -11.87 -11.64
C THR A 609 38.93 -12.08 -12.04
N PRO A 610 39.93 -11.39 -11.47
CA PRO A 610 41.30 -11.56 -11.84
C PRO A 610 41.76 -12.99 -11.48
N ALA A 611 42.13 -13.78 -12.45
CA ALA A 611 43.00 -14.91 -12.22
C ALA A 611 44.38 -14.34 -11.76
N ASP A 612 44.78 -14.64 -10.52
CA ASP A 612 46.09 -14.35 -9.92
C ASP A 612 46.77 -13.05 -10.41
N SER A 613 46.49 -11.94 -9.77
CA SER A 613 47.35 -10.76 -9.90
C SER A 613 47.95 -10.37 -8.56
N THR A 614 49.21 -10.71 -8.42
CA THR A 614 50.19 -10.12 -7.51
C THR A 614 50.45 -8.64 -7.87
N SER A 615 49.44 -7.79 -7.90
CA SER A 615 49.63 -6.36 -7.95
C SER A 615 48.71 -5.71 -6.92
N ALA A 616 49.33 -5.08 -5.93
CA ALA A 616 48.67 -4.39 -4.84
C ALA A 616 47.66 -3.33 -5.38
N PRO A 617 46.40 -3.34 -4.97
CA PRO A 617 45.47 -2.29 -5.35
C PRO A 617 45.81 -1.00 -4.63
N THR A 618 45.84 0.08 -5.38
CA THR A 618 45.88 1.45 -4.85
C THR A 618 44.61 1.67 -3.98
N PRO A 619 44.75 2.04 -2.71
CA PRO A 619 43.60 2.10 -1.83
C PRO A 619 42.73 3.35 -2.12
N THR A 620 41.50 3.15 -2.49
CA THR A 620 40.48 4.20 -2.37
C THR A 620 39.77 4.01 -1.02
N PRO A 621 40.02 4.84 -0.03
CA PRO A 621 39.60 4.59 1.33
C PRO A 621 38.36 5.40 1.65
N THR A 622 37.16 4.81 1.76
CA THR A 622 36.15 5.53 2.58
C THR A 622 35.05 4.64 3.20
N GLY A 623 34.59 3.57 2.56
CA GLY A 623 33.51 2.74 3.13
C GLY A 623 34.03 1.67 4.12
N ASN A 624 35.07 0.97 3.73
CA ASN A 624 35.58 -0.19 4.48
C ASN A 624 36.35 0.19 5.78
N THR A 625 37.01 1.36 5.76
CA THR A 625 37.84 1.85 6.88
C THR A 625 37.02 2.15 8.12
N LEU A 626 35.85 2.81 7.95
CA LEU A 626 34.99 3.20 9.06
C LEU A 626 34.33 2.00 9.73
N GLU A 627 33.85 1.06 8.93
CA GLU A 627 33.21 -0.16 9.42
C GLU A 627 34.23 -1.06 10.14
N THR A 628 35.44 -1.23 9.59
CA THR A 628 36.52 -1.99 10.25
C THR A 628 36.90 -1.36 11.60
N LEU A 629 36.96 -0.04 11.70
CA LEU A 629 37.25 0.65 12.96
C LEU A 629 36.13 0.49 13.98
N ARG A 630 34.88 0.62 13.58
CA ARG A 630 33.71 0.41 14.44
C ARG A 630 33.64 -1.05 14.93
N ALA A 631 33.88 -1.97 14.03
CA ALA A 631 33.88 -3.38 14.33
C ALA A 631 35.02 -3.74 15.31
N ALA A 632 36.21 -3.22 15.07
CA ALA A 632 37.36 -3.39 15.98
C ALA A 632 37.12 -2.77 17.37
N ALA A 633 36.45 -1.60 17.44
CA ALA A 633 36.05 -0.96 18.69
C ALA A 633 35.07 -1.84 19.48
N ARG A 634 34.00 -2.38 18.82
CA ARG A 634 33.05 -3.30 19.45
C ARG A 634 33.73 -4.59 19.94
N GLY A 635 34.56 -5.19 19.08
CA GLY A 635 35.29 -6.43 19.39
C GLY A 635 36.49 -6.27 20.31
N LYS A 636 36.84 -5.04 20.72
CA LYS A 636 38.06 -4.70 21.50
C LYS A 636 39.33 -5.27 20.88
N LYS A 637 39.38 -5.36 19.53
CA LYS A 637 40.53 -5.92 18.78
C LYS A 637 41.54 -4.83 18.43
N GLN A 638 42.82 -5.21 18.29
CA GLN A 638 43.85 -4.31 17.80
C GLN A 638 43.78 -4.15 16.28
N VAL A 639 44.10 -2.99 15.80
CA VAL A 639 44.21 -2.66 14.37
C VAL A 639 45.53 -1.97 14.09
N THR A 640 46.08 -2.22 12.91
CA THR A 640 47.20 -1.44 12.38
C THR A 640 46.62 -0.34 11.49
N LEU A 641 46.83 0.92 11.88
CA LEU A 641 46.35 2.12 11.21
C LEU A 641 47.50 2.76 10.43
N GLY A 642 47.33 2.93 9.13
CA GLY A 642 48.09 3.91 8.37
C GLY A 642 47.37 5.25 8.42
N TYR A 643 48.05 6.31 8.81
CA TYR A 643 47.44 7.66 8.83
C TYR A 643 48.47 8.72 8.48
N VAL A 644 48.00 9.89 8.07
CA VAL A 644 48.83 11.05 7.79
C VAL A 644 48.84 11.98 9.03
N ASP A 645 50.02 12.25 9.57
CA ASP A 645 50.16 13.14 10.73
C ASP A 645 49.85 14.62 10.38
N LYS A 646 49.92 15.49 11.40
CA LYS A 646 49.68 16.95 11.21
C LYS A 646 50.69 17.63 10.31
N HIS A 647 51.83 16.97 10.02
CA HIS A 647 52.93 17.49 9.17
C HIS A 647 52.89 16.86 7.73
N GLY A 648 51.83 16.10 7.41
CA GLY A 648 51.70 15.48 6.10
C GLY A 648 52.51 14.21 5.92
N ARG A 649 53.10 13.61 6.96
CA ARG A 649 53.91 12.38 6.87
C ARG A 649 53.05 11.15 7.18
N GLY A 650 53.18 10.12 6.33
CA GLY A 650 52.55 8.85 6.57
C GLY A 650 53.14 8.12 7.78
N GLN A 651 52.30 7.74 8.71
CA GLN A 651 52.64 7.00 9.94
C GLN A 651 51.84 5.70 9.99
N THR A 652 52.42 4.67 10.64
CA THR A 652 51.72 3.41 10.91
C THR A 652 51.67 3.20 12.42
N LEU A 653 50.48 2.88 12.94
CA LEU A 653 50.22 2.74 14.36
C LEU A 653 49.41 1.48 14.64
N THR A 654 49.87 0.61 15.52
CA THR A 654 49.08 -0.51 16.04
C THR A 654 48.41 -0.09 17.35
N ALA A 655 47.09 -0.06 17.35
CA ALA A 655 46.31 0.45 18.47
C ALA A 655 44.92 -0.22 18.54
N ARG A 656 44.29 -0.13 19.69
CA ARG A 656 42.93 -0.63 19.88
C ARG A 656 41.93 0.56 19.79
N PRO A 657 41.04 0.56 18.81
CA PRO A 657 39.98 1.58 18.74
C PRO A 657 39.07 1.50 19.97
N LEU A 658 38.78 2.64 20.59
CA LEU A 658 37.89 2.78 21.73
C LEU A 658 36.50 3.29 21.31
N SER A 659 36.51 4.31 20.47
CA SER A 659 35.27 4.92 19.97
C SER A 659 35.49 5.49 18.57
N VAL A 660 34.42 5.49 17.77
CA VAL A 660 34.38 6.10 16.42
C VAL A 660 33.14 6.97 16.35
N SER A 661 33.32 8.29 16.44
CA SER A 661 32.24 9.25 16.44
C SER A 661 32.66 10.60 15.84
N ALA A 662 31.70 11.37 15.35
CA ALA A 662 31.89 12.75 14.88
C ALA A 662 33.09 12.95 13.90
N GLY A 663 33.32 11.97 12.99
CA GLY A 663 34.42 12.06 12.01
C GLY A 663 35.81 11.78 12.57
N GLN A 664 35.92 11.19 13.77
CA GLN A 664 37.18 10.91 14.47
C GLN A 664 37.16 9.49 15.07
N VAL A 665 38.34 8.94 15.33
CA VAL A 665 38.53 7.70 16.07
C VAL A 665 39.45 7.96 17.25
N ASP A 666 39.06 7.51 18.45
CA ASP A 666 39.90 7.46 19.62
C ASP A 666 40.52 6.07 19.70
N VAL A 667 41.86 5.98 19.70
CA VAL A 667 42.58 4.73 19.72
C VAL A 667 43.52 4.65 20.94
N HIS A 668 43.55 3.52 21.61
CA HIS A 668 44.43 3.25 22.72
C HIS A 668 45.71 2.51 22.23
N ILE A 669 46.86 3.07 22.51
CA ILE A 669 48.15 2.53 22.17
C ILE A 669 48.69 1.77 23.37
N ALA A 670 48.71 0.43 23.30
CA ALA A 670 49.16 -0.40 24.42
C ALA A 670 50.62 -0.17 24.82
N ALA A 671 51.49 0.18 23.86
CA ALA A 671 52.90 0.42 24.11
C ALA A 671 53.19 1.66 24.95
N THR A 672 52.34 2.66 24.94
CA THR A 672 52.51 3.96 25.65
C THR A 672 51.40 4.24 26.63
N ASP A 673 50.42 3.36 26.73
CA ASP A 673 49.19 3.51 27.53
C ASP A 673 48.47 4.84 27.25
N ALA A 674 48.57 5.34 26.02
CA ALA A 674 48.03 6.66 25.63
C ALA A 674 46.82 6.49 24.72
N VAL A 675 45.85 7.39 24.89
CA VAL A 675 44.71 7.52 23.97
C VAL A 675 45.00 8.62 22.97
N VAL A 676 44.99 8.29 21.70
CA VAL A 676 45.23 9.23 20.60
C VAL A 676 43.96 9.38 19.76
N ARG A 677 43.62 10.61 19.43
CA ARG A 677 42.49 10.95 18.58
C ARG A 677 42.97 11.24 17.16
N ILE A 678 42.42 10.52 16.18
CA ILE A 678 42.77 10.64 14.78
C ILE A 678 41.52 10.97 13.97
N ALA A 679 41.57 12.00 13.11
CA ALA A 679 40.51 12.34 12.21
C ALA A 679 40.40 11.31 11.10
N LEU A 680 39.20 10.78 10.83
CA LEU A 680 38.94 9.75 9.82
C LEU A 680 39.48 10.10 8.42
N PRO A 681 39.40 11.34 7.92
CA PRO A 681 39.97 11.70 6.62
C PRO A 681 41.52 11.56 6.53
N ARG A 682 42.20 11.45 7.67
CA ARG A 682 43.65 11.27 7.73
C ARG A 682 44.06 9.81 7.72
N ILE A 683 43.12 8.88 7.87
CA ILE A 683 43.42 7.43 7.89
C ILE A 683 43.49 6.93 6.45
N THR A 684 44.60 6.39 6.08
CA THR A 684 44.89 5.88 4.73
C THR A 684 44.69 4.39 4.60
N LYS A 685 44.84 3.64 5.70
CA LYS A 685 44.73 2.17 5.73
C LYS A 685 44.33 1.69 7.13
N VAL A 686 43.47 0.67 7.19
CA VAL A 686 43.15 -0.05 8.42
C VAL A 686 43.25 -1.53 8.16
N VAL A 687 44.03 -2.21 8.95
CA VAL A 687 44.19 -3.68 8.89
C VAL A 687 44.01 -4.21 10.30
N MET A 688 43.22 -5.27 10.44
CA MET A 688 43.12 -5.98 11.72
C MET A 688 44.47 -6.57 12.07
N ALA A 689 44.94 -6.39 13.29
CA ALA A 689 46.22 -6.89 13.76
C ALA A 689 46.14 -8.35 14.13
#